data_cca23b67772bb8bfbb0a8d015bd5fda9
#
_entry.id   cca23b67772bb8bfbb0a8d015bd5fda9
#
_cell.length_a   1.000
_cell.length_b   1.000
_cell.length_c   1.000
_cell.angle_alpha   90.00
_cell.angle_beta   90.00
_cell.angle_gamma   90.00
#
_symmetry.space_group_name_H-M   'P 1'
#
loop_
_entity.id
_entity.type
_entity.pdbx_description
1 polymer ?
#
loop_
_entity_poly.entity_id
_entity_poly.type
_entity_poly.pdbx_seq_one_letter_code
_entity_poly.pdbx_strand_id
1 'polypeptide(L)'
;EAGLTKRLLFTVYPLLVIFASVTLSSCYCPADRIRNVGQCAFRIHCNGNIRGIRLPNECCESTNFPVTVDVSVTDPIERFDDNLDLDFLNTITTLKVSGRWQYTKLAILMYTTRLQHLHLANNGIENVSGTPFYYLTRLETLNLSHNKLTEIAELFQFQVHPNKLRKLSLSYNAIEDIPGDTFGELSSLVELDLSNNIISDLTEEPFYNLTKLEILRLNNNRIKDLNGAVNSLQNLKHLYLKGNQIQNIDEESLKIIKHLETFDVSWNELEKIKPIMFSRHWEHFSNHSICKIILTGNHIIHVPNATSKESSSTFVGNMDKHKVQILTELDLSANSITTVEYNAFQSLIQLISLNLSKNKLIDFIVNANDLANLKYLNLSGNYISNLYYESFSAMTKLQNLDLSYNRLDFIPDMTFNNNYNLKLVNMTYNEIEKLDSIHINMFHPEGGVLDLSNNGLFKINIPFGEGLRLVTLFLHSNNITDLSLVDLKHQTELQTVDLSDNLIWDLDASSLRLPESSLGYLDLTCNKIHRIGPSTFKRLAHLKTLRLGHNRLTQIEYGTFEGLTDLANLDLSYNRIQYLDSKFLMDLKCLRVLSVRSNDMNVLDMGSWYGHKFDLRINVDNNNLTCEWLGKVLRDFNNGYTRARPIVIIGGKGKNTVEGIPCIASESESLIDGSQYIMADERLLVTSQKILEAVREQNYYFRKFMLRAIQDEVEKSRKEVNTI
;
A
#
# COMPACT_ATOMS: atom_id res chain seq x y z
N GLU A 1 -16.93 45.49 -10.94
CA GLU A 1 -16.00 44.36 -11.24
C GLU A 1 -14.85 44.20 -10.23
N ALA A 2 -14.80 44.98 -9.14
CA ALA A 2 -13.76 44.91 -8.12
C ALA A 2 -14.24 44.25 -6.80
N GLY A 3 -15.41 43.62 -6.77
CA GLY A 3 -16.06 43.11 -5.54
C GLY A 3 -16.16 41.60 -5.41
N LEU A 4 -15.87 40.82 -6.44
CA LEU A 4 -16.08 39.34 -6.43
C LEU A 4 -14.81 38.49 -6.22
N THR A 5 -13.63 39.07 -6.33
CA THR A 5 -12.37 38.34 -6.18
C THR A 5 -11.88 38.22 -4.74
N LYS A 6 -12.50 38.92 -3.78
CA LYS A 6 -12.11 38.84 -2.34
C LYS A 6 -12.87 37.81 -1.51
N ARG A 7 -13.92 37.17 -2.01
CA ARG A 7 -14.73 36.20 -1.28
C ARG A 7 -14.34 34.71 -1.53
N LEU A 8 -13.54 34.40 -2.54
CA LEU A 8 -13.13 33.03 -2.86
C LEU A 8 -11.78 32.60 -2.26
N LEU A 9 -11.03 33.54 -1.63
CA LEU A 9 -9.74 33.26 -1.00
C LEU A 9 -9.84 32.95 0.50
N PHE A 10 -11.03 33.03 1.11
CA PHE A 10 -11.19 32.82 2.55
C PHE A 10 -11.72 31.43 2.97
N THR A 11 -11.99 30.52 2.04
CA THR A 11 -12.61 29.23 2.35
C THR A 11 -11.73 28.00 2.12
N VAL A 12 -10.46 28.13 1.72
CA VAL A 12 -9.62 26.98 1.36
C VAL A 12 -8.32 26.84 2.20
N TYR A 13 -8.06 27.72 3.17
CA TYR A 13 -6.82 27.64 3.97
C TYR A 13 -7.04 27.75 5.49
N PRO A 14 -7.45 26.66 6.20
CA PRO A 14 -7.31 26.65 7.65
C PRO A 14 -6.10 25.87 8.18
N LEU A 15 -5.08 25.51 7.37
CA LEU A 15 -3.97 24.64 7.83
C LEU A 15 -2.59 24.96 7.23
N LEU A 16 -2.25 26.23 7.03
CA LEU A 16 -0.87 26.61 6.78
C LEU A 16 -0.25 27.08 8.09
N VAL A 17 0.43 26.13 8.80
CA VAL A 17 1.40 26.47 9.84
C VAL A 17 2.57 27.16 9.11
N ILE A 18 2.64 28.50 9.17
CA ILE A 18 3.78 29.22 8.64
C ILE A 18 4.91 29.11 9.67
N PHE A 19 5.90 28.25 9.38
CA PHE A 19 7.15 28.24 10.14
C PHE A 19 8.05 29.36 9.64
N ALA A 20 8.38 30.31 10.51
CA ALA A 20 9.48 31.19 10.26
C ALA A 20 10.79 30.44 10.51
N SER A 21 11.60 30.21 9.49
CA SER A 21 12.98 29.74 9.68
C SER A 21 13.90 30.95 9.80
N VAL A 22 14.53 31.09 10.96
CA VAL A 22 15.57 32.08 11.18
C VAL A 22 16.92 31.36 11.19
N THR A 23 17.76 31.64 10.21
CA THR A 23 19.16 31.16 10.18
C THR A 23 20.02 32.17 10.90
N LEU A 24 20.65 31.76 12.02
CA LEU A 24 21.52 32.61 12.83
C LEU A 24 22.97 32.23 12.59
N SER A 25 23.76 33.16 12.07
CA SER A 25 25.23 33.08 12.04
C SER A 25 25.89 33.54 13.35
N SER A 26 25.12 34.03 14.30
CA SER A 26 25.40 34.25 15.73
C SER A 26 24.05 34.30 16.40
N CYS A 27 23.85 33.63 17.53
CA CYS A 27 22.58 33.44 18.23
C CYS A 27 21.83 34.73 18.59
N TYR A 28 21.47 35.52 17.62
CA TYR A 28 20.69 36.74 17.75
C TYR A 28 19.47 36.59 16.80
N CYS A 29 18.26 36.51 17.36
CA CYS A 29 17.04 36.53 16.60
C CYS A 29 16.63 37.96 16.25
N PRO A 30 16.75 38.45 15.00
CA PRO A 30 16.14 39.71 14.63
C PRO A 30 14.61 39.58 14.58
N ALA A 31 13.95 40.50 15.26
CA ALA A 31 12.50 40.51 15.51
C ALA A 31 11.67 40.97 14.29
N ASP A 32 11.85 40.43 13.09
CA ASP A 32 11.08 40.84 11.93
C ASP A 32 10.02 39.77 11.53
N ARG A 33 8.79 40.05 12.08
CA ARG A 33 7.49 39.84 11.48
C ARG A 33 7.11 38.43 11.05
N ILE A 34 6.49 37.68 11.98
CA ILE A 34 5.44 36.77 11.53
C ILE A 34 4.22 36.91 12.46
N ARG A 35 3.23 37.68 12.01
CA ARG A 35 1.90 37.65 12.57
C ARG A 35 1.13 36.52 11.88
N ASN A 36 0.78 35.46 12.63
CA ASN A 36 -0.28 34.57 12.21
C ASN A 36 -1.36 34.53 13.32
N VAL A 37 -2.54 34.89 12.91
CA VAL A 37 -3.71 34.99 13.77
C VAL A 37 -4.11 33.57 14.20
N GLY A 38 -3.75 33.17 15.42
CA GLY A 38 -4.29 31.97 16.07
C GLY A 38 -3.28 30.90 16.56
N GLN A 39 -2.05 30.88 16.08
CA GLN A 39 -1.00 29.96 16.58
C GLN A 39 0.39 30.62 16.57
N CYS A 40 1.06 30.65 17.73
CA CYS A 40 2.46 31.08 17.82
C CYS A 40 3.39 29.88 17.62
N ALA A 41 4.03 29.78 16.44
CA ALA A 41 4.99 28.73 16.14
C ALA A 41 6.31 29.35 15.68
N PHE A 42 7.43 28.93 16.29
CA PHE A 42 8.77 29.43 16.02
C PHE A 42 9.69 28.28 15.64
N ARG A 43 10.47 28.47 14.59
CA ARG A 43 11.55 27.55 14.24
C ARG A 43 12.88 28.27 14.40
N ILE A 44 13.79 27.71 15.21
CA ILE A 44 15.09 28.26 15.53
C ILE A 44 16.16 27.27 15.05
N HIS A 45 17.10 27.77 14.25
CA HIS A 45 18.24 26.96 13.79
C HIS A 45 19.50 27.53 14.38
N CYS A 46 20.25 26.77 15.19
CA CYS A 46 21.44 27.20 15.88
C CYS A 46 22.67 26.39 15.49
N ASN A 47 23.80 27.08 15.25
CA ASN A 47 25.13 26.50 15.11
C ASN A 47 25.88 26.68 16.44
N GLY A 48 25.72 25.73 17.39
CA GLY A 48 26.36 25.82 18.70
C GLY A 48 25.51 26.40 19.84
N ASN A 49 26.13 27.04 20.84
CA ASN A 49 25.48 27.50 22.06
C ASN A 49 24.34 28.49 21.82
N ILE A 50 23.19 28.25 22.44
CA ILE A 50 22.03 29.15 22.39
C ILE A 50 22.22 30.29 23.37
N ARG A 51 22.44 31.52 22.87
CA ARG A 51 22.58 32.74 23.66
C ARG A 51 21.60 33.81 23.25
N GLY A 52 20.96 34.46 24.21
CA GLY A 52 20.21 35.70 23.99
C GLY A 52 18.99 35.63 23.07
N ILE A 53 18.29 34.53 23.04
CA ILE A 53 17.03 34.43 22.26
C ILE A 53 15.94 35.27 22.94
N ARG A 54 15.61 36.42 22.32
CA ARG A 54 14.40 37.19 22.64
C ARG A 54 13.35 36.95 21.55
N LEU A 55 12.23 36.34 21.89
CA LEU A 55 11.13 36.19 20.97
C LEU A 55 10.19 37.41 21.06
N PRO A 56 9.47 37.77 19.98
CA PRO A 56 8.63 38.95 19.97
C PRO A 56 7.53 38.83 21.04
N ASN A 57 7.47 39.76 21.99
CA ASN A 57 6.48 39.79 23.05
C ASN A 57 5.03 39.81 22.54
N GLU A 58 4.77 40.30 21.32
CA GLU A 58 3.45 40.45 20.72
C GLU A 58 2.71 39.12 20.48
N CYS A 59 3.41 38.00 20.38
CA CYS A 59 2.78 36.68 20.25
C CYS A 59 2.35 36.05 21.59
N CYS A 60 2.88 36.54 22.71
CA CYS A 60 2.77 35.91 24.03
C CYS A 60 1.77 36.60 24.95
N GLU A 61 1.24 37.77 24.58
CA GLU A 61 0.35 38.56 25.43
C GLU A 61 -1.08 38.00 25.58
N SER A 62 -1.54 37.17 24.64
CA SER A 62 -2.81 36.47 24.81
C SER A 62 -2.61 35.11 25.47
N THR A 63 -2.97 34.99 26.72
CA THR A 63 -2.76 33.82 27.60
C THR A 63 -3.39 32.51 27.17
N ASN A 64 -4.05 32.43 26.01
CA ASN A 64 -4.88 31.29 25.58
C ASN A 64 -4.41 30.55 24.32
N PHE A 65 -3.32 30.97 23.66
CA PHE A 65 -2.83 30.25 22.47
C PHE A 65 -1.63 29.35 22.80
N PRO A 66 -1.58 28.12 22.21
CA PRO A 66 -0.43 27.24 22.40
C PRO A 66 0.80 27.82 21.70
N VAL A 67 1.91 27.95 22.44
CA VAL A 67 3.20 28.40 21.90
C VAL A 67 4.06 27.18 21.58
N THR A 68 4.41 27.01 20.29
CA THR A 68 5.28 25.93 19.83
C THR A 68 6.65 26.48 19.46
N VAL A 69 7.71 25.87 20.01
CA VAL A 69 9.10 26.19 19.67
C VAL A 69 9.80 24.94 19.14
N ASP A 70 10.36 25.04 17.94
CA ASP A 70 11.12 23.97 17.27
C ASP A 70 12.57 24.45 17.12
N VAL A 71 13.49 23.81 17.85
CA VAL A 71 14.92 24.14 17.88
C VAL A 71 15.68 23.02 17.19
N SER A 72 16.43 23.35 16.13
CA SER A 72 17.37 22.42 15.51
C SER A 72 18.80 22.89 15.73
N VAL A 73 19.68 21.97 16.11
CA VAL A 73 21.07 22.27 16.53
C VAL A 73 22.02 21.40 15.71
N THR A 74 23.02 22.03 15.07
CA THR A 74 24.02 21.33 14.25
C THR A 74 25.27 20.93 15.06
N ASP A 75 25.70 21.78 15.99
CA ASP A 75 26.87 21.51 16.85
C ASP A 75 26.44 21.16 18.28
N PRO A 76 27.22 20.38 19.04
CA PRO A 76 26.88 20.03 20.40
C PRO A 76 26.62 21.29 21.27
N ILE A 77 25.46 21.31 21.94
CA ILE A 77 25.17 22.35 22.93
C ILE A 77 25.93 21.99 24.21
N GLU A 78 26.98 22.74 24.52
CA GLU A 78 27.72 22.58 25.78
C GLU A 78 27.07 23.31 26.96
N ARG A 79 26.37 24.42 26.70
CA ARG A 79 25.66 25.21 27.72
C ARG A 79 24.45 25.93 27.11
N PHE A 80 23.35 25.97 27.87
CA PHE A 80 22.35 27.03 27.75
C PHE A 80 22.83 28.24 28.56
N ASP A 81 22.76 29.45 27.99
CA ASP A 81 23.14 30.68 28.67
C ASP A 81 22.13 31.00 29.81
N ASP A 82 22.67 31.43 30.94
CA ASP A 82 21.86 31.85 32.12
C ASP A 82 21.00 33.11 31.86
N ASN A 83 21.13 33.74 30.68
CA ASN A 83 20.40 34.94 30.26
C ASN A 83 19.16 34.66 29.36
N LEU A 84 18.63 33.46 29.37
CA LEU A 84 17.34 33.21 28.70
C LEU A 84 16.20 33.94 29.42
N ASP A 85 15.29 34.51 28.61
CA ASP A 85 14.09 35.17 29.15
C ASP A 85 13.19 34.12 29.80
N LEU A 86 13.21 34.08 31.14
CA LEU A 86 12.48 33.10 31.95
C LEU A 86 10.94 33.27 31.81
N ASP A 87 10.46 34.51 31.58
CA ASP A 87 9.05 34.77 31.38
C ASP A 87 8.58 34.15 30.07
N PHE A 88 9.41 34.21 29.03
CA PHE A 88 9.12 33.54 27.78
C PHE A 88 9.11 32.02 27.91
N LEU A 89 10.10 31.42 28.58
CA LEU A 89 10.14 29.96 28.77
C LEU A 89 8.85 29.42 29.43
N ASN A 90 8.29 30.21 30.34
CA ASN A 90 7.03 29.84 31.01
C ASN A 90 5.78 29.96 30.13
N THR A 91 5.89 30.53 28.93
CA THR A 91 4.76 30.58 27.97
C THR A 91 4.70 29.35 27.05
N ILE A 92 5.81 28.61 26.90
CA ILE A 92 5.94 27.51 25.97
C ILE A 92 5.04 26.34 26.37
N THR A 93 4.19 25.89 25.46
CA THR A 93 3.34 24.70 25.62
C THR A 93 3.89 23.49 24.89
N THR A 94 4.58 23.69 23.75
CA THR A 94 5.22 22.63 22.97
C THR A 94 6.67 23.03 22.68
N LEU A 95 7.61 22.18 23.10
CA LEU A 95 9.04 22.33 22.81
C LEU A 95 9.54 21.11 22.04
N LYS A 96 10.14 21.36 20.87
CA LYS A 96 10.85 20.35 20.08
C LYS A 96 12.30 20.75 19.98
N VAL A 97 13.20 19.84 20.31
CA VAL A 97 14.65 20.03 20.15
C VAL A 97 15.20 18.83 19.40
N SER A 98 15.96 19.09 18.33
CA SER A 98 16.60 18.05 17.53
C SER A 98 18.04 18.45 17.21
N GLY A 99 18.96 17.48 17.24
CA GLY A 99 20.38 17.72 16.95
C GLY A 99 21.30 17.00 17.92
N ARG A 100 22.34 17.66 18.39
CA ARG A 100 23.32 17.08 19.31
C ARG A 100 23.22 17.71 20.71
N TRP A 101 22.10 17.44 21.38
CA TRP A 101 21.97 17.90 22.77
C TRP A 101 22.50 16.83 23.73
N GLN A 102 23.81 16.85 23.96
CA GLN A 102 24.48 15.90 24.86
C GLN A 102 24.43 16.31 26.33
N TYR A 103 23.73 17.40 26.67
CA TYR A 103 23.79 17.97 28.02
C TYR A 103 22.96 17.11 29.00
N THR A 104 23.63 16.56 29.99
CA THR A 104 23.06 15.71 31.05
C THR A 104 22.12 16.44 32.01
N LYS A 105 22.19 17.77 32.06
CA LYS A 105 21.38 18.62 32.94
C LYS A 105 20.29 19.32 32.13
N LEU A 106 19.12 18.79 32.09
CA LEU A 106 17.92 19.43 31.49
C LEU A 106 17.35 20.53 32.45
N ALA A 107 18.21 21.20 33.25
CA ALA A 107 17.81 22.15 34.29
C ALA A 107 16.93 23.31 33.77
N ILE A 108 17.10 23.68 32.49
CA ILE A 108 16.26 24.71 31.85
C ILE A 108 14.78 24.37 31.86
N LEU A 109 14.45 23.08 31.86
CA LEU A 109 13.05 22.63 31.86
C LEU A 109 12.31 23.01 33.14
N MET A 110 13.03 23.28 34.23
CA MET A 110 12.41 23.73 35.49
C MET A 110 11.62 25.05 35.34
N TYR A 111 11.94 25.87 34.34
CA TYR A 111 11.28 27.14 34.07
C TYR A 111 10.13 27.04 33.08
N THR A 112 9.90 25.87 32.45
CA THR A 112 8.85 25.66 31.44
C THR A 112 7.60 25.02 32.04
N THR A 113 7.04 25.62 33.11
CA THR A 113 5.96 25.01 33.91
C THR A 113 4.62 24.84 33.19
N ARG A 114 4.41 25.50 32.03
CA ARG A 114 3.23 25.34 31.17
C ARG A 114 3.39 24.28 30.08
N LEU A 115 4.55 23.63 29.99
CA LEU A 115 4.86 22.69 28.94
C LEU A 115 3.91 21.48 28.98
N GLN A 116 3.26 21.21 27.85
CA GLN A 116 2.37 20.06 27.63
C GLN A 116 3.02 19.00 26.74
N HIS A 117 3.82 19.43 25.75
CA HIS A 117 4.44 18.55 24.80
C HIS A 117 5.93 18.79 24.69
N LEU A 118 6.75 17.81 25.06
CA LEU A 118 8.22 17.86 24.97
C LEU A 118 8.74 16.79 24.04
N HIS A 119 9.44 17.22 22.97
CA HIS A 119 10.06 16.33 21.99
C HIS A 119 11.57 16.53 22.00
N LEU A 120 12.30 15.53 22.47
CA LEU A 120 13.77 15.49 22.56
C LEU A 120 14.34 14.32 21.73
N ALA A 121 13.69 13.94 20.65
CA ALA A 121 14.14 12.85 19.80
C ALA A 121 15.39 13.24 19.00
N ASN A 122 16.27 12.25 18.69
CA ASN A 122 17.49 12.43 17.87
C ASN A 122 18.49 13.45 18.46
N ASN A 123 18.72 13.43 19.77
CA ASN A 123 19.64 14.36 20.42
C ASN A 123 20.95 13.70 20.90
N GLY A 124 21.06 12.37 20.83
CA GLY A 124 22.24 11.66 21.33
C GLY A 124 22.35 11.64 22.85
N ILE A 125 21.24 11.80 23.58
CA ILE A 125 21.17 11.79 25.05
C ILE A 125 21.56 10.39 25.54
N GLU A 126 22.63 10.30 26.34
CA GLU A 126 23.12 9.01 26.90
C GLU A 126 22.64 8.82 28.33
N ASN A 127 22.88 9.82 29.19
CA ASN A 127 22.48 9.78 30.58
C ASN A 127 21.83 11.11 30.99
N VAL A 128 20.77 11.00 31.79
CA VAL A 128 20.09 12.16 32.37
C VAL A 128 20.23 12.09 33.88
N SER A 129 20.95 13.01 34.48
CA SER A 129 21.12 13.03 35.93
C SER A 129 20.06 13.89 36.62
N GLY A 130 19.62 13.47 37.78
CA GLY A 130 18.61 14.14 38.58
C GLY A 130 17.17 13.88 38.07
N THR A 131 16.23 14.72 38.48
CA THR A 131 14.81 14.60 38.13
C THR A 131 14.41 15.70 37.14
N PRO A 132 14.78 15.58 35.85
CA PRO A 132 14.68 16.68 34.88
C PRO A 132 13.25 17.15 34.62
N PHE A 133 12.29 16.26 34.81
CA PHE A 133 10.88 16.52 34.50
C PHE A 133 10.05 16.88 35.76
N TYR A 134 10.69 16.94 36.91
CA TYR A 134 10.03 17.12 38.21
C TYR A 134 9.04 18.30 38.24
N TYR A 135 9.41 19.45 37.67
CA TYR A 135 8.58 20.66 37.66
C TYR A 135 7.57 20.74 36.50
N LEU A 136 7.57 19.78 35.57
CA LEU A 136 6.69 19.78 34.40
C LEU A 136 5.31 19.25 34.72
N THR A 137 4.59 19.93 35.64
CA THR A 137 3.30 19.47 36.19
C THR A 137 2.16 19.40 35.19
N ARG A 138 2.31 19.96 33.99
CA ARG A 138 1.31 19.94 32.91
C ARG A 138 1.68 19.05 31.73
N LEU A 139 2.81 18.35 31.82
CA LEU A 139 3.32 17.54 30.71
C LEU A 139 2.35 16.40 30.40
N GLU A 140 1.91 16.35 29.11
CA GLU A 140 1.02 15.32 28.56
C GLU A 140 1.72 14.37 27.62
N THR A 141 2.71 14.85 26.87
CA THR A 141 3.51 14.02 25.98
C THR A 141 5.01 14.26 26.14
N LEU A 142 5.77 13.16 26.23
CA LEU A 142 7.22 13.18 26.30
C LEU A 142 7.78 12.21 25.26
N ASN A 143 8.60 12.74 24.33
CA ASN A 143 9.27 11.94 23.33
C ASN A 143 10.80 12.04 23.52
N LEU A 144 11.41 10.94 23.93
CA LEU A 144 12.85 10.72 24.11
C LEU A 144 13.40 9.68 23.12
N SER A 145 12.67 9.41 22.04
CA SER A 145 13.07 8.40 21.06
C SER A 145 14.37 8.77 20.31
N HIS A 146 15.04 7.75 19.73
CA HIS A 146 16.28 7.94 18.97
C HIS A 146 17.37 8.67 19.76
N ASN A 147 17.58 8.26 20.99
CA ASN A 147 18.68 8.71 21.84
C ASN A 147 19.59 7.52 22.18
N LYS A 148 20.40 7.62 23.23
CA LYS A 148 21.32 6.57 23.68
C LYS A 148 21.11 6.20 25.14
N LEU A 149 19.89 6.36 25.65
CA LEU A 149 19.54 6.09 27.04
C LEU A 149 19.74 4.61 27.36
N THR A 150 20.46 4.33 28.42
CA THR A 150 20.66 2.98 28.99
C THR A 150 19.91 2.81 30.31
N GLU A 151 19.90 3.83 31.16
CA GLU A 151 19.26 3.85 32.46
C GLU A 151 18.12 4.84 32.50
N ILE A 152 16.97 4.44 33.03
CA ILE A 152 15.73 5.27 33.04
C ILE A 152 15.05 5.30 34.41
N ALA A 153 15.56 4.58 35.42
CA ALA A 153 14.90 4.38 36.72
C ALA A 153 14.48 5.67 37.44
N GLU A 154 15.29 6.72 37.39
CA GLU A 154 15.06 7.96 38.12
C GLU A 154 14.44 9.09 37.29
N LEU A 155 14.15 8.84 36.00
CA LEU A 155 13.75 9.91 35.08
C LEU A 155 12.35 10.45 35.32
N PHE A 156 11.43 9.65 35.85
CA PHE A 156 9.97 9.92 35.84
C PHE A 156 9.41 10.32 37.20
N GLN A 157 10.19 11.02 38.01
CA GLN A 157 9.71 11.62 39.25
C GLN A 157 9.05 12.97 38.97
N PHE A 158 7.83 13.21 39.46
CA PHE A 158 7.07 14.44 39.26
C PHE A 158 6.65 15.07 40.59
N GLN A 159 6.57 16.42 40.63
CA GLN A 159 6.16 17.16 41.83
C GLN A 159 4.70 16.93 42.19
N VAL A 160 3.84 16.63 41.21
CA VAL A 160 2.39 16.53 41.36
C VAL A 160 1.90 15.13 41.05
N HIS A 161 1.14 14.56 41.95
CA HIS A 161 0.53 13.24 41.80
C HIS A 161 -1.00 13.31 41.86
N PRO A 162 -1.72 12.66 40.92
CA PRO A 162 -1.21 12.03 39.72
C PRO A 162 -0.70 13.06 38.72
N ASN A 163 0.42 12.76 38.05
CA ASN A 163 0.91 13.58 36.92
C ASN A 163 -0.06 13.48 35.72
N LYS A 164 0.17 14.33 34.70
CA LYS A 164 -0.69 14.41 33.51
C LYS A 164 -0.13 13.67 32.29
N LEU A 165 1.02 13.01 32.43
CA LEU A 165 1.68 12.36 31.30
C LEU A 165 0.82 11.22 30.75
N ARG A 166 0.42 11.35 29.49
CA ARG A 166 -0.43 10.39 28.79
C ARG A 166 0.34 9.59 27.73
N LYS A 167 1.39 10.18 27.14
CA LYS A 167 2.20 9.53 26.10
C LYS A 167 3.66 9.66 26.39
N LEU A 168 4.36 8.51 26.41
CA LEU A 168 5.81 8.43 26.59
C LEU A 168 6.41 7.58 25.48
N SER A 169 7.38 8.14 24.75
CA SER A 169 8.17 7.38 23.79
C SER A 169 9.63 7.36 24.20
N LEU A 170 10.16 6.16 24.38
CA LEU A 170 11.54 5.81 24.67
C LEU A 170 12.12 4.90 23.56
N SER A 171 11.47 4.85 22.41
CA SER A 171 11.88 3.96 21.33
C SER A 171 13.22 4.35 20.72
N TYR A 172 13.95 3.37 20.15
CA TYR A 172 15.27 3.58 19.57
C TYR A 172 16.28 4.17 20.58
N ASN A 173 16.44 3.50 21.71
CA ASN A 173 17.46 3.76 22.73
C ASN A 173 18.28 2.47 22.97
N ALA A 174 19.05 2.44 24.05
CA ALA A 174 19.86 1.29 24.46
C ALA A 174 19.45 0.75 25.85
N ILE A 175 18.15 0.81 26.15
CA ILE A 175 17.59 0.36 27.45
C ILE A 175 17.67 -1.16 27.50
N GLU A 176 18.31 -1.69 28.51
CA GLU A 176 18.49 -3.13 28.76
C GLU A 176 17.52 -3.64 29.83
N ASP A 177 17.43 -2.90 30.96
CA ASP A 177 16.59 -3.26 32.10
C ASP A 177 15.60 -2.16 32.45
N ILE A 178 14.44 -2.57 32.99
CA ILE A 178 13.41 -1.68 33.51
C ILE A 178 13.11 -2.09 34.94
N PRO A 179 13.71 -1.42 35.95
CA PRO A 179 13.39 -1.67 37.35
C PRO A 179 11.91 -1.51 37.65
N GLY A 180 11.38 -2.27 38.61
CA GLY A 180 9.94 -2.38 38.86
C GLY A 180 9.24 -1.07 39.22
N ASP A 181 9.93 -0.10 39.78
CA ASP A 181 9.37 1.20 40.17
C ASP A 181 9.55 2.31 39.10
N THR A 182 10.23 2.03 38.01
CA THR A 182 10.57 3.00 36.95
C THR A 182 9.37 3.84 36.50
N PHE A 183 8.23 3.23 36.28
CA PHE A 183 7.00 3.92 35.81
C PHE A 183 5.95 4.04 36.93
N GLY A 184 6.30 3.78 38.19
CA GLY A 184 5.35 3.73 39.30
C GLY A 184 4.53 4.99 39.51
N GLU A 185 5.07 6.16 39.17
CA GLU A 185 4.35 7.44 39.27
C GLU A 185 3.47 7.78 38.06
N LEU A 186 3.60 7.06 36.94
CA LEU A 186 2.94 7.41 35.68
C LEU A 186 1.51 6.86 35.54
N SER A 187 0.72 6.90 36.59
CA SER A 187 -0.65 6.35 36.66
C SER A 187 -1.65 6.95 35.66
N SER A 188 -1.31 8.04 34.97
CA SER A 188 -2.11 8.67 33.92
C SER A 188 -1.71 8.25 32.50
N LEU A 189 -0.66 7.41 32.36
CA LEU A 189 -0.12 7.04 31.07
C LEU A 189 -1.10 6.17 30.28
N VAL A 190 -1.29 6.53 29.01
CA VAL A 190 -2.18 5.86 28.05
C VAL A 190 -1.39 5.13 26.98
N GLU A 191 -0.25 5.67 26.56
CA GLU A 191 0.60 5.12 25.52
C GLU A 191 2.06 5.12 25.96
N LEU A 192 2.69 3.91 25.92
CA LEU A 192 4.10 3.70 26.20
C LEU A 192 4.78 3.00 25.02
N ASP A 193 5.82 3.63 24.47
CA ASP A 193 6.63 3.07 23.40
C ASP A 193 8.09 2.85 23.86
N LEU A 194 8.45 1.58 24.00
CA LEU A 194 9.77 1.06 24.34
C LEU A 194 10.40 0.27 23.18
N SER A 195 9.87 0.41 21.97
CA SER A 195 10.32 -0.34 20.79
C SER A 195 11.76 -0.03 20.42
N ASN A 196 12.46 -0.99 19.80
CA ASN A 196 13.83 -0.82 19.33
C ASN A 196 14.81 -0.43 20.45
N ASN A 197 14.80 -1.21 21.51
CA ASN A 197 15.75 -1.21 22.61
C ASN A 197 16.43 -2.60 22.72
N ILE A 198 17.07 -2.88 23.82
CA ILE A 198 17.72 -4.18 24.08
C ILE A 198 17.16 -4.87 25.32
N ILE A 199 15.90 -4.58 25.68
CA ILE A 199 15.21 -5.11 26.84
C ILE A 199 15.09 -6.63 26.74
N SER A 200 15.56 -7.34 27.76
CA SER A 200 15.58 -8.80 27.79
C SER A 200 14.72 -9.40 28.90
N ASP A 201 14.55 -8.70 30.00
CA ASP A 201 13.83 -9.17 31.18
C ASP A 201 12.73 -8.19 31.62
N LEU A 202 11.59 -8.74 32.06
CA LEU A 202 10.44 -8.03 32.58
C LEU A 202 9.95 -8.62 33.92
N THR A 203 10.83 -9.27 34.67
CA THR A 203 10.47 -10.02 35.90
C THR A 203 10.07 -9.15 37.08
N GLU A 204 10.47 -7.90 37.12
CA GLU A 204 10.22 -6.97 38.23
C GLU A 204 8.86 -6.25 38.15
N GLU A 205 7.92 -6.71 37.30
CA GLU A 205 6.61 -6.10 37.08
C GLU A 205 6.68 -4.58 36.75
N PRO A 206 7.49 -4.16 35.77
CA PRO A 206 7.81 -2.74 35.53
C PRO A 206 6.60 -1.88 35.17
N PHE A 207 5.45 -2.48 34.85
CA PHE A 207 4.23 -1.76 34.45
C PHE A 207 3.13 -1.79 35.50
N TYR A 208 3.41 -2.20 36.74
CA TYR A 208 2.39 -2.56 37.72
C TYR A 208 1.40 -1.43 38.05
N ASN A 209 1.80 -0.16 37.96
CA ASN A 209 0.97 0.99 38.29
C ASN A 209 0.33 1.70 37.08
N LEU A 210 0.58 1.19 35.85
CA LEU A 210 0.08 1.79 34.62
C LEU A 210 -1.37 1.36 34.32
N THR A 211 -2.27 1.57 35.28
CA THR A 211 -3.64 1.07 35.21
C THR A 211 -4.50 1.70 34.09
N LYS A 212 -4.08 2.86 33.51
CA LYS A 212 -4.77 3.51 32.39
C LYS A 212 -4.12 3.23 31.04
N LEU A 213 -3.09 2.39 30.99
CA LEU A 213 -2.36 2.14 29.74
C LEU A 213 -3.27 1.39 28.74
N GLU A 214 -3.41 1.96 27.56
CA GLU A 214 -4.15 1.36 26.45
C GLU A 214 -3.23 0.78 25.37
N ILE A 215 -2.04 1.36 25.19
CA ILE A 215 -1.10 0.96 24.13
C ILE A 215 0.28 0.73 24.72
N LEU A 216 0.78 -0.49 24.59
CA LEU A 216 2.16 -0.86 24.97
C LEU A 216 2.90 -1.38 23.73
N ARG A 217 4.02 -0.70 23.37
CA ARG A 217 4.91 -1.11 22.29
C ARG A 217 6.26 -1.54 22.85
N LEU A 218 6.59 -2.82 22.62
CA LEU A 218 7.85 -3.48 23.00
C LEU A 218 8.53 -4.12 21.78
N ASN A 219 8.22 -3.65 20.57
CA ASN A 219 8.73 -4.24 19.33
C ASN A 219 10.26 -4.15 19.26
N ASN A 220 10.90 -5.15 18.61
CA ASN A 220 12.33 -5.18 18.35
C ASN A 220 13.17 -5.00 19.64
N ASN A 221 12.94 -5.87 20.60
CA ASN A 221 13.70 -6.04 21.83
C ASN A 221 14.28 -7.47 21.88
N ARG A 222 14.69 -7.94 23.07
CA ARG A 222 15.25 -9.27 23.31
C ARG A 222 14.44 -10.09 24.30
N ILE A 223 13.15 -9.78 24.45
CA ILE A 223 12.25 -10.36 25.44
C ILE A 223 12.01 -11.83 25.10
N LYS A 224 12.21 -12.71 26.07
CA LYS A 224 12.00 -14.16 25.96
C LYS A 224 10.69 -14.62 26.57
N ASP A 225 10.23 -13.93 27.61
CA ASP A 225 9.00 -14.24 28.34
C ASP A 225 8.39 -12.93 28.89
N LEU A 226 7.07 -12.90 29.05
CA LEU A 226 6.38 -11.78 29.67
C LEU A 226 6.43 -11.81 31.20
N ASN A 227 6.61 -13.00 31.80
CA ASN A 227 6.78 -13.20 33.25
C ASN A 227 5.71 -12.49 34.12
N GLY A 228 4.48 -12.35 33.61
CA GLY A 228 3.41 -11.64 34.31
C GLY A 228 3.48 -10.11 34.27
N ALA A 229 4.47 -9.51 33.60
CA ALA A 229 4.68 -8.05 33.55
C ALA A 229 3.47 -7.24 33.08
N VAL A 230 2.56 -7.87 32.32
CA VAL A 230 1.33 -7.22 31.80
C VAL A 230 0.09 -7.47 32.65
N ASN A 231 0.20 -8.19 33.77
CA ASN A 231 -0.94 -8.59 34.58
C ASN A 231 -1.71 -7.42 35.22
N SER A 232 -1.05 -6.30 35.48
CA SER A 232 -1.67 -5.09 36.03
C SER A 232 -2.38 -4.21 35.01
N LEU A 233 -2.16 -4.46 33.70
CA LEU A 233 -2.61 -3.59 32.59
C LEU A 233 -4.06 -3.87 32.19
N GLN A 234 -5.02 -3.65 33.09
CA GLN A 234 -6.43 -4.01 32.89
C GLN A 234 -7.12 -3.28 31.74
N ASN A 235 -6.64 -2.09 31.36
CA ASN A 235 -7.21 -1.29 30.27
C ASN A 235 -6.42 -1.41 28.94
N LEU A 236 -5.46 -2.33 28.86
CA LEU A 236 -4.63 -2.50 27.67
C LEU A 236 -5.47 -2.98 26.48
N LYS A 237 -5.43 -2.23 25.37
CA LYS A 237 -6.11 -2.53 24.10
C LYS A 237 -5.16 -3.07 23.06
N HIS A 238 -3.92 -2.57 23.04
CA HIS A 238 -2.95 -2.91 22.00
C HIS A 238 -1.62 -3.30 22.62
N LEU A 239 -1.21 -4.55 22.42
CA LEU A 239 0.10 -5.09 22.86
C LEU A 239 0.92 -5.48 21.63
N TYR A 240 2.06 -4.80 21.44
CA TYR A 240 2.97 -5.03 20.33
C TYR A 240 4.30 -5.56 20.82
N LEU A 241 4.62 -6.81 20.46
CA LEU A 241 5.81 -7.58 20.87
C LEU A 241 6.60 -8.09 19.66
N LYS A 242 6.37 -7.52 18.48
CA LYS A 242 7.02 -7.95 17.24
C LYS A 242 8.54 -7.89 17.33
N GLY A 243 9.23 -8.93 16.80
CA GLY A 243 10.69 -8.92 16.67
C GLY A 243 11.39 -9.08 18.01
N ASN A 244 10.91 -9.98 18.85
CA ASN A 244 11.53 -10.39 20.11
C ASN A 244 12.04 -11.85 20.02
N GLN A 245 12.30 -12.50 21.15
CA GLN A 245 12.78 -13.88 21.26
C GLN A 245 11.78 -14.77 22.05
N ILE A 246 10.47 -14.45 21.96
CA ILE A 246 9.43 -15.10 22.75
C ILE A 246 9.20 -16.51 22.20
N GLN A 247 9.45 -17.52 23.04
CA GLN A 247 9.25 -18.93 22.72
C GLN A 247 7.90 -19.46 23.20
N ASN A 248 7.39 -18.90 24.30
CA ASN A 248 6.11 -19.27 24.88
C ASN A 248 5.32 -18.04 25.31
N ILE A 249 4.01 -18.15 25.26
CA ILE A 249 3.09 -17.16 25.79
C ILE A 249 2.43 -17.76 27.02
N ASP A 250 2.58 -17.11 28.16
CA ASP A 250 1.92 -17.51 29.37
C ASP A 250 0.41 -17.27 29.27
N GLU A 251 -0.36 -18.33 29.54
CA GLU A 251 -1.83 -18.29 29.45
C GLU A 251 -2.45 -17.37 30.49
N GLU A 252 -1.87 -17.33 31.70
CA GLU A 252 -2.39 -16.50 32.78
C GLU A 252 -2.23 -15.02 32.49
N SER A 253 -1.11 -14.61 31.90
CA SER A 253 -0.85 -13.22 31.49
C SER A 253 -1.90 -12.69 30.52
N LEU A 254 -2.35 -13.51 29.58
CA LEU A 254 -3.38 -13.09 28.62
C LEU A 254 -4.80 -13.08 29.22
N LYS A 255 -5.11 -13.95 30.19
CA LYS A 255 -6.44 -14.02 30.83
C LYS A 255 -6.80 -12.75 31.59
N ILE A 256 -5.82 -11.99 32.07
CA ILE A 256 -6.02 -10.83 32.94
C ILE A 256 -6.33 -9.57 32.14
N ILE A 257 -5.85 -9.46 30.91
CA ILE A 257 -6.05 -8.27 30.04
C ILE A 257 -7.45 -8.29 29.42
N LYS A 258 -8.39 -7.60 30.05
CA LYS A 258 -9.84 -7.68 29.71
C LYS A 258 -10.25 -6.93 28.44
N HIS A 259 -9.44 -6.01 27.95
CA HIS A 259 -9.82 -5.08 26.85
C HIS A 259 -8.88 -5.17 25.66
N LEU A 260 -8.10 -6.26 25.53
CA LEU A 260 -7.14 -6.42 24.46
C LEU A 260 -7.85 -6.55 23.12
N GLU A 261 -7.58 -5.62 22.19
CA GLU A 261 -8.10 -5.59 20.82
C GLU A 261 -7.08 -6.11 19.80
N THR A 262 -5.80 -5.80 20.00
CA THR A 262 -4.70 -6.22 19.11
C THR A 262 -3.58 -6.87 19.92
N PHE A 263 -3.22 -8.07 19.51
CA PHE A 263 -2.07 -8.79 20.02
C PHE A 263 -1.12 -9.12 18.87
N ASP A 264 0.04 -8.47 18.82
CA ASP A 264 1.07 -8.68 17.80
C ASP A 264 2.32 -9.29 18.46
N VAL A 265 2.56 -10.57 18.19
CA VAL A 265 3.77 -11.31 18.60
C VAL A 265 4.50 -11.84 17.35
N SER A 266 4.40 -11.13 16.25
CA SER A 266 5.06 -11.48 14.99
C SER A 266 6.59 -11.42 15.12
N TRP A 267 7.28 -12.23 14.30
CA TRP A 267 8.75 -12.30 14.27
C TRP A 267 9.36 -12.61 15.64
N ASN A 268 8.88 -13.69 16.24
CA ASN A 268 9.36 -14.27 17.48
C ASN A 268 9.80 -15.74 17.25
N GLU A 269 9.97 -16.49 18.31
CA GLU A 269 10.46 -17.88 18.28
C GLU A 269 9.37 -18.90 18.70
N LEU A 270 8.08 -18.58 18.50
CA LEU A 270 6.98 -19.46 18.87
C LEU A 270 6.95 -20.71 17.98
N GLU A 271 7.05 -21.88 18.56
CA GLU A 271 6.94 -23.17 17.84
C GLU A 271 5.52 -23.74 17.83
N LYS A 272 4.69 -23.37 18.81
CA LYS A 272 3.36 -23.92 19.00
C LYS A 272 2.33 -22.83 19.27
N ILE A 273 1.13 -23.05 18.76
CA ILE A 273 -0.06 -22.31 19.15
C ILE A 273 -0.72 -23.08 20.30
N LYS A 274 -0.90 -22.43 21.44
CA LYS A 274 -1.67 -23.02 22.51
C LYS A 274 -3.16 -22.94 22.18
N PRO A 275 -3.94 -24.04 22.36
CA PRO A 275 -5.38 -24.06 22.04
C PRO A 275 -6.19 -22.94 22.73
N ILE A 276 -5.75 -22.50 23.91
CA ILE A 276 -6.40 -21.40 24.63
C ILE A 276 -6.42 -20.07 23.83
N MET A 277 -5.46 -19.83 22.94
CA MET A 277 -5.45 -18.63 22.10
C MET A 277 -6.67 -18.58 21.17
N PHE A 278 -7.30 -19.73 20.89
CA PHE A 278 -8.48 -19.87 20.05
C PHE A 278 -9.69 -20.45 20.81
N SER A 279 -9.54 -20.73 22.12
CA SER A 279 -10.60 -21.38 22.90
C SER A 279 -11.58 -20.39 23.51
N ARG A 280 -12.79 -20.89 23.78
CA ARG A 280 -13.88 -20.16 24.43
C ARG A 280 -13.61 -19.78 25.89
N HIS A 281 -12.46 -20.10 26.48
CA HIS A 281 -12.15 -19.77 27.87
C HIS A 281 -11.96 -18.28 28.17
N TRP A 282 -11.87 -17.44 27.15
CA TRP A 282 -12.02 -15.98 27.29
C TRP A 282 -13.44 -15.56 27.72
N GLU A 283 -14.39 -16.49 27.83
CA GLU A 283 -15.82 -16.24 28.08
C GLU A 283 -16.17 -15.81 29.53
N HIS A 284 -15.30 -16.01 30.51
CA HIS A 284 -15.60 -15.63 31.89
C HIS A 284 -15.59 -14.11 32.13
N PHE A 285 -15.22 -13.34 31.13
CA PHE A 285 -15.14 -11.90 31.21
C PHE A 285 -16.05 -11.27 30.15
N SER A 286 -17.11 -10.66 30.58
CA SER A 286 -18.23 -10.16 29.77
C SER A 286 -17.90 -9.05 28.77
N ASN A 287 -16.61 -8.67 28.57
CA ASN A 287 -16.19 -7.53 27.74
C ASN A 287 -14.88 -7.78 26.98
N HIS A 288 -14.50 -9.01 26.64
CA HIS A 288 -13.29 -9.25 25.85
C HIS A 288 -13.51 -9.01 24.36
N SER A 289 -12.62 -8.24 23.76
CA SER A 289 -12.70 -7.77 22.39
C SER A 289 -11.43 -8.00 21.59
N ILE A 290 -10.72 -9.15 21.76
CA ILE A 290 -9.58 -9.43 20.86
C ILE A 290 -10.11 -9.55 19.44
N CYS A 291 -9.86 -8.51 18.64
CA CYS A 291 -10.25 -8.46 17.23
C CYS A 291 -9.15 -8.99 16.33
N LYS A 292 -7.86 -8.86 16.75
CA LYS A 292 -6.72 -9.14 15.88
C LYS A 292 -5.58 -9.83 16.62
N ILE A 293 -5.15 -11.00 16.09
CA ILE A 293 -3.95 -11.72 16.52
C ILE A 293 -2.99 -11.85 15.34
N ILE A 294 -1.72 -11.44 15.55
CA ILE A 294 -0.66 -11.50 14.53
C ILE A 294 0.47 -12.37 15.03
N LEU A 295 0.64 -13.52 14.39
CA LEU A 295 1.65 -14.55 14.69
C LEU A 295 2.66 -14.74 13.55
N THR A 296 2.70 -13.79 12.61
CA THR A 296 3.54 -13.82 11.41
C THR A 296 5.01 -14.01 11.75
N GLY A 297 5.74 -14.84 10.98
CA GLY A 297 7.20 -14.94 11.09
C GLY A 297 7.70 -15.65 12.34
N ASN A 298 6.95 -16.61 12.84
CA ASN A 298 7.35 -17.48 13.93
C ASN A 298 7.81 -18.87 13.39
N HIS A 299 7.95 -19.86 14.25
CA HIS A 299 8.37 -21.21 13.92
C HIS A 299 7.22 -22.23 14.06
N ILE A 300 5.98 -21.80 13.99
CA ILE A 300 4.79 -22.62 14.17
C ILE A 300 4.72 -23.67 13.06
N ILE A 301 4.57 -24.94 13.46
CA ILE A 301 4.53 -26.09 12.53
C ILE A 301 3.11 -26.62 12.32
N HIS A 302 2.23 -26.42 13.30
CA HIS A 302 0.93 -27.06 13.34
C HIS A 302 -0.13 -26.11 13.94
N VAL A 303 -1.33 -26.08 13.34
CA VAL A 303 -2.50 -25.40 13.92
C VAL A 303 -3.43 -26.46 14.53
N PRO A 304 -3.49 -26.53 15.87
CA PRO A 304 -4.22 -27.59 16.56
C PRO A 304 -5.74 -27.38 16.53
N ASN A 305 -6.48 -28.45 16.80
CA ASN A 305 -7.92 -28.39 17.02
C ASN A 305 -8.24 -27.56 18.29
N ALA A 306 -9.16 -26.63 18.18
CA ALA A 306 -9.61 -25.79 19.30
C ALA A 306 -10.18 -26.59 20.50
N THR A 307 -10.58 -27.84 20.29
CA THR A 307 -11.16 -28.71 21.32
C THR A 307 -10.22 -29.78 21.85
N SER A 308 -8.91 -29.75 21.52
CA SER A 308 -7.95 -30.77 21.96
C SER A 308 -7.85 -30.83 23.48
N LYS A 309 -7.95 -32.04 24.03
CA LYS A 309 -8.06 -32.35 25.48
C LYS A 309 -6.76 -32.13 26.29
N GLU A 310 -5.78 -31.43 25.76
CA GLU A 310 -4.53 -31.14 26.49
C GLU A 310 -4.68 -30.07 27.59
N SER A 311 -5.83 -29.38 27.69
CA SER A 311 -6.18 -28.56 28.84
C SER A 311 -6.86 -29.42 29.90
N SER A 312 -6.07 -29.93 30.85
CA SER A 312 -6.54 -30.67 32.03
C SER A 312 -7.25 -29.78 33.05
N SER A 313 -8.34 -29.12 32.68
CA SER A 313 -9.25 -28.52 33.63
C SER A 313 -10.68 -29.02 33.37
N THR A 314 -11.12 -29.91 34.24
CA THR A 314 -12.47 -30.40 34.41
C THR A 314 -13.44 -29.24 34.70
N PHE A 315 -13.92 -28.52 33.68
CA PHE A 315 -15.08 -27.66 33.78
C PHE A 315 -16.07 -28.02 32.69
N VAL A 316 -16.87 -29.04 32.93
CA VAL A 316 -18.11 -29.31 32.19
C VAL A 316 -19.21 -28.52 32.91
N GLY A 317 -19.28 -27.25 32.66
CA GLY A 317 -20.43 -26.42 33.03
C GLY A 317 -21.25 -26.09 31.76
N ASN A 318 -22.59 -26.12 31.88
CA ASN A 318 -23.53 -25.78 30.82
C ASN A 318 -23.13 -24.47 30.16
N MET A 319 -22.59 -24.55 28.93
CA MET A 319 -22.16 -23.38 28.16
C MET A 319 -23.38 -22.71 27.52
N ASP A 320 -23.59 -21.45 27.88
CA ASP A 320 -24.51 -20.56 27.15
C ASP A 320 -24.05 -20.47 25.69
N LYS A 321 -24.84 -21.00 24.76
CA LYS A 321 -24.55 -21.04 23.32
C LYS A 321 -24.49 -19.65 22.64
N HIS A 322 -24.59 -18.56 23.39
CA HIS A 322 -24.77 -17.21 22.89
C HIS A 322 -23.55 -16.28 23.08
N LYS A 323 -22.44 -16.73 23.70
CA LYS A 323 -21.22 -15.92 23.83
C LYS A 323 -20.22 -16.34 22.76
N VAL A 324 -19.97 -15.46 21.82
CA VAL A 324 -19.18 -15.66 20.62
C VAL A 324 -17.84 -14.94 20.75
N GLN A 325 -16.75 -15.60 20.36
CA GLN A 325 -15.43 -14.97 20.31
C GLN A 325 -15.41 -13.92 19.18
N ILE A 326 -14.87 -12.73 19.47
CA ILE A 326 -14.91 -11.56 18.57
C ILE A 326 -13.66 -11.50 17.67
N LEU A 327 -12.82 -12.53 17.60
CA LEU A 327 -11.65 -12.50 16.73
C LEU A 327 -12.08 -12.35 15.27
N THR A 328 -11.68 -11.24 14.65
CA THR A 328 -11.99 -10.91 13.26
C THR A 328 -10.81 -11.09 12.32
N GLU A 329 -9.58 -10.95 12.84
CA GLU A 329 -8.36 -11.06 12.04
C GLU A 329 -7.34 -12.00 12.70
N LEU A 330 -6.89 -13.02 11.96
CA LEU A 330 -5.85 -13.96 12.37
C LEU A 330 -4.76 -14.03 11.30
N ASP A 331 -3.53 -13.63 11.64
CA ASP A 331 -2.38 -13.72 10.75
C ASP A 331 -1.35 -14.75 11.26
N LEU A 332 -1.24 -15.85 10.53
CA LEU A 332 -0.33 -16.97 10.73
C LEU A 332 0.70 -17.07 9.60
N SER A 333 0.89 -16.02 8.82
CA SER A 333 1.77 -16.03 7.66
C SER A 333 3.25 -16.19 8.02
N ALA A 334 4.06 -16.59 7.05
CA ALA A 334 5.51 -16.73 7.20
C ALA A 334 5.93 -17.58 8.40
N ASN A 335 5.25 -18.70 8.58
CA ASN A 335 5.58 -19.72 9.58
C ASN A 335 6.10 -20.99 8.87
N SER A 336 6.13 -22.11 9.58
CA SER A 336 6.47 -23.43 9.03
C SER A 336 5.29 -24.40 9.07
N ILE A 337 4.05 -23.89 8.97
CA ILE A 337 2.84 -24.68 9.14
C ILE A 337 2.71 -25.70 8.00
N THR A 338 2.73 -26.97 8.38
CA THR A 338 2.52 -28.09 7.46
C THR A 338 1.10 -28.62 7.49
N THR A 339 0.40 -28.46 8.61
CA THR A 339 -0.93 -29.02 8.83
C THR A 339 -1.82 -28.06 9.63
N VAL A 340 -3.08 -28.01 9.24
CA VAL A 340 -4.18 -27.35 9.96
C VAL A 340 -5.21 -28.43 10.30
N GLU A 341 -5.52 -28.64 11.57
CA GLU A 341 -6.52 -29.64 11.95
C GLU A 341 -7.93 -29.25 11.47
N TYR A 342 -8.76 -30.24 11.17
CA TYR A 342 -10.08 -30.05 10.54
C TYR A 342 -10.98 -29.05 11.29
N ASN A 343 -11.02 -29.10 12.62
CA ASN A 343 -11.79 -28.17 13.47
C ASN A 343 -10.92 -27.08 14.13
N ALA A 344 -9.79 -26.73 13.55
CA ALA A 344 -8.87 -25.75 14.14
C ALA A 344 -9.53 -24.37 14.38
N PHE A 345 -10.51 -24.00 13.57
CA PHE A 345 -11.17 -22.71 13.63
C PHE A 345 -12.59 -22.75 14.22
N GLN A 346 -13.01 -23.88 14.82
CA GLN A 346 -14.38 -24.11 15.29
C GLN A 346 -14.95 -23.02 16.20
N SER A 347 -14.09 -22.35 16.98
CA SER A 347 -14.49 -21.27 17.89
C SER A 347 -14.49 -19.88 17.22
N LEU A 348 -13.92 -19.74 16.02
CA LEU A 348 -13.64 -18.46 15.38
C LEU A 348 -14.73 -18.04 14.39
N ILE A 349 -15.99 -18.24 14.74
CA ILE A 349 -17.13 -18.01 13.84
C ILE A 349 -17.32 -16.55 13.37
N GLN A 350 -16.64 -15.57 14.02
CA GLN A 350 -16.65 -14.17 13.60
C GLN A 350 -15.44 -13.79 12.72
N LEU A 351 -14.58 -14.78 12.37
CA LEU A 351 -13.37 -14.49 11.62
C LEU A 351 -13.71 -13.91 10.23
N ILE A 352 -13.15 -12.75 9.94
CA ILE A 352 -13.31 -12.03 8.67
C ILE A 352 -12.08 -12.21 7.78
N SER A 353 -10.89 -12.23 8.38
CA SER A 353 -9.61 -12.34 7.67
C SER A 353 -8.74 -13.44 8.27
N LEU A 354 -8.30 -14.37 7.42
CA LEU A 354 -7.35 -15.42 7.75
C LEU A 354 -6.18 -15.38 6.77
N ASN A 355 -4.97 -15.21 7.30
CA ASN A 355 -3.74 -15.23 6.52
C ASN A 355 -2.85 -16.42 6.93
N LEU A 356 -2.69 -17.39 6.04
CA LEU A 356 -1.82 -18.56 6.14
C LEU A 356 -0.73 -18.56 5.08
N SER A 357 -0.46 -17.41 4.46
CA SER A 357 0.52 -17.32 3.38
C SER A 357 1.94 -17.62 3.82
N LYS A 358 2.80 -18.04 2.88
CA LYS A 358 4.23 -18.34 3.14
C LYS A 358 4.41 -19.37 4.24
N ASN A 359 3.71 -20.48 4.13
CA ASN A 359 3.81 -21.63 4.98
C ASN A 359 4.23 -22.89 4.18
N LYS A 360 4.01 -24.07 4.72
CA LYS A 360 4.38 -25.35 4.09
C LYS A 360 3.16 -26.27 3.91
N LEU A 361 1.97 -25.70 3.77
CA LEU A 361 0.72 -26.46 3.58
C LEU A 361 0.74 -27.18 2.23
N ILE A 362 0.43 -28.47 2.23
CA ILE A 362 0.27 -29.29 1.02
C ILE A 362 -1.19 -29.37 0.57
N ASP A 363 -2.10 -29.12 1.49
CA ASP A 363 -3.55 -29.04 1.27
C ASP A 363 -4.17 -28.04 2.25
N PHE A 364 -5.45 -27.69 2.05
CA PHE A 364 -6.26 -26.90 2.97
C PHE A 364 -7.61 -27.57 3.18
N ILE A 365 -7.67 -28.45 4.16
CA ILE A 365 -8.87 -29.23 4.51
C ILE A 365 -9.31 -28.83 5.91
N VAL A 366 -10.31 -27.94 5.98
CA VAL A 366 -10.87 -27.43 7.24
C VAL A 366 -12.39 -27.55 7.22
N ASN A 367 -13.03 -27.50 8.39
CA ASN A 367 -14.47 -27.39 8.46
C ASN A 367 -14.88 -25.98 7.99
N ALA A 368 -15.31 -25.88 6.72
CA ALA A 368 -15.63 -24.59 6.11
C ALA A 368 -16.79 -23.85 6.82
N ASN A 369 -17.66 -24.57 7.57
CA ASN A 369 -18.72 -23.93 8.38
C ASN A 369 -18.17 -23.05 9.49
N ASP A 370 -16.99 -23.35 10.01
CA ASP A 370 -16.34 -22.56 11.05
C ASP A 370 -15.89 -21.19 10.50
N LEU A 371 -15.71 -21.07 9.18
CA LEU A 371 -15.25 -19.90 8.46
C LEU A 371 -16.36 -19.23 7.60
N ALA A 372 -17.63 -19.45 7.93
CA ALA A 372 -18.76 -18.95 7.12
C ALA A 372 -18.84 -17.41 7.02
N ASN A 373 -18.21 -16.68 7.94
CA ASN A 373 -18.13 -15.23 7.91
C ASN A 373 -16.85 -14.68 7.25
N LEU A 374 -15.95 -15.58 6.79
CA LEU A 374 -14.68 -15.19 6.21
C LEU A 374 -14.89 -14.41 4.90
N LYS A 375 -14.24 -13.25 4.79
CA LYS A 375 -14.20 -12.42 3.57
C LYS A 375 -12.84 -12.48 2.87
N TYR A 376 -11.76 -12.64 3.64
CA TYR A 376 -10.39 -12.59 3.13
C TYR A 376 -9.64 -13.85 3.56
N LEU A 377 -9.21 -14.66 2.59
CA LEU A 377 -8.40 -15.84 2.79
C LEU A 377 -7.12 -15.76 1.96
N ASN A 378 -5.97 -15.77 2.61
CA ASN A 378 -4.69 -15.80 1.95
C ASN A 378 -3.95 -17.12 2.25
N LEU A 379 -3.78 -17.94 1.22
CA LEU A 379 -3.07 -19.22 1.21
C LEU A 379 -1.82 -19.16 0.30
N SER A 380 -1.41 -17.97 -0.15
CA SER A 380 -0.32 -17.82 -1.12
C SER A 380 1.04 -18.29 -0.56
N GLY A 381 1.91 -18.75 -1.45
CA GLY A 381 3.27 -19.17 -1.06
C GLY A 381 3.29 -20.41 -0.17
N ASN A 382 2.48 -21.39 -0.50
CA ASN A 382 2.44 -22.69 0.13
C ASN A 382 2.86 -23.80 -0.87
N TYR A 383 2.57 -25.05 -0.59
CA TYR A 383 2.81 -26.20 -1.46
C TYR A 383 1.51 -26.91 -1.84
N ILE A 384 0.37 -26.17 -1.84
CA ILE A 384 -0.95 -26.75 -2.09
C ILE A 384 -1.01 -27.21 -3.54
N SER A 385 -1.21 -28.53 -3.72
CA SER A 385 -1.33 -29.16 -5.03
C SER A 385 -2.76 -29.53 -5.38
N ASN A 386 -3.62 -29.71 -4.38
CA ASN A 386 -4.99 -30.12 -4.59
C ASN A 386 -5.98 -29.19 -3.89
N LEU A 387 -7.06 -28.84 -4.58
CA LEU A 387 -8.23 -28.23 -4.01
C LEU A 387 -9.35 -29.29 -3.95
N TYR A 388 -10.15 -29.23 -2.91
CA TYR A 388 -11.33 -30.08 -2.79
C TYR A 388 -12.57 -29.23 -2.98
N TYR A 389 -13.61 -29.78 -3.62
CA TYR A 389 -14.83 -29.01 -3.89
C TYR A 389 -15.49 -28.46 -2.61
N GLU A 390 -15.29 -29.14 -1.47
CA GLU A 390 -15.80 -28.72 -0.16
C GLU A 390 -14.93 -27.66 0.55
N SER A 391 -13.68 -27.42 0.10
CA SER A 391 -12.72 -26.57 0.80
C SER A 391 -13.25 -25.17 1.08
N PHE A 392 -14.07 -24.62 0.18
CA PHE A 392 -14.61 -23.27 0.29
C PHE A 392 -16.14 -23.21 0.35
N SER A 393 -16.84 -24.35 0.28
CA SER A 393 -18.28 -24.44 0.01
C SER A 393 -19.17 -23.70 1.02
N ALA A 394 -18.78 -23.63 2.30
CA ALA A 394 -19.52 -22.91 3.32
C ALA A 394 -19.04 -21.46 3.54
N MET A 395 -17.96 -21.03 2.88
CA MET A 395 -17.44 -19.65 2.97
C MET A 395 -18.21 -18.73 2.03
N THR A 396 -19.52 -18.62 2.22
CA THR A 396 -20.43 -17.89 1.30
C THR A 396 -20.19 -16.39 1.26
N LYS A 397 -19.48 -15.80 2.27
CA LYS A 397 -19.12 -14.38 2.34
C LYS A 397 -17.71 -14.08 1.80
N LEU A 398 -17.00 -15.10 1.29
CA LEU A 398 -15.64 -14.95 0.78
C LEU A 398 -15.62 -13.98 -0.42
N GLN A 399 -14.79 -12.95 -0.31
CA GLN A 399 -14.61 -11.91 -1.32
C GLN A 399 -13.26 -12.02 -2.02
N ASN A 400 -12.20 -12.25 -1.25
CA ASN A 400 -10.86 -12.31 -1.78
C ASN A 400 -10.20 -13.63 -1.36
N LEU A 401 -9.72 -14.35 -2.36
CA LEU A 401 -8.99 -15.59 -2.20
C LEU A 401 -7.64 -15.48 -2.92
N ASP A 402 -6.56 -15.66 -2.18
CA ASP A 402 -5.21 -15.71 -2.74
C ASP A 402 -4.61 -17.11 -2.59
N LEU A 403 -4.43 -17.79 -3.71
CA LEU A 403 -3.81 -19.11 -3.88
C LEU A 403 -2.52 -19.02 -4.70
N SER A 404 -1.96 -17.82 -4.89
CA SER A 404 -0.76 -17.64 -5.70
C SER A 404 0.47 -18.32 -5.10
N TYR A 405 1.47 -18.63 -5.95
CA TYR A 405 2.70 -19.30 -5.52
C TYR A 405 2.43 -20.61 -4.79
N ASN A 406 1.61 -21.47 -5.39
CA ASN A 406 1.33 -22.84 -4.95
C ASN A 406 1.72 -23.85 -6.04
N ARG A 407 1.23 -25.08 -5.98
CA ARG A 407 1.50 -26.17 -6.94
C ARG A 407 0.24 -26.74 -7.55
N LEU A 408 -0.78 -25.89 -7.72
CA LEU A 408 -2.05 -26.32 -8.32
C LEU A 408 -1.84 -26.65 -9.79
N ASP A 409 -2.16 -27.86 -10.21
CA ASP A 409 -2.11 -28.32 -11.60
C ASP A 409 -3.50 -28.29 -12.28
N PHE A 410 -4.58 -28.38 -11.51
CA PHE A 410 -5.94 -28.22 -11.97
C PHE A 410 -6.85 -27.61 -10.90
N ILE A 411 -8.04 -27.17 -11.32
CA ILE A 411 -9.09 -26.68 -10.45
C ILE A 411 -10.29 -27.63 -10.59
N PRO A 412 -10.70 -28.34 -9.52
CA PRO A 412 -11.86 -29.23 -9.58
C PRO A 412 -13.15 -28.47 -9.90
N ASP A 413 -14.05 -29.14 -10.59
CA ASP A 413 -15.39 -28.62 -10.81
C ASP A 413 -16.10 -28.32 -9.49
N MET A 414 -16.94 -27.29 -9.48
CA MET A 414 -17.74 -26.86 -8.33
C MET A 414 -16.93 -26.31 -7.12
N THR A 415 -15.60 -26.18 -7.22
CA THR A 415 -14.77 -25.67 -6.12
C THR A 415 -15.28 -24.34 -5.55
N PHE A 416 -15.82 -23.45 -6.40
CA PHE A 416 -16.32 -22.13 -6.01
C PHE A 416 -17.83 -21.95 -6.18
N ASN A 417 -18.58 -23.03 -6.28
CA ASN A 417 -20.00 -23.00 -6.63
C ASN A 417 -20.86 -22.17 -5.65
N ASN A 418 -20.50 -22.11 -4.37
CA ASN A 418 -21.24 -21.40 -3.33
C ASN A 418 -20.64 -20.03 -2.96
N ASN A 419 -19.54 -19.63 -3.59
CA ASN A 419 -18.80 -18.41 -3.20
C ASN A 419 -19.27 -17.19 -4.02
N TYR A 420 -20.57 -16.88 -3.94
CA TYR A 420 -21.24 -15.85 -4.74
C TYR A 420 -20.72 -14.41 -4.50
N ASN A 421 -19.94 -14.18 -3.45
CA ASN A 421 -19.40 -12.86 -3.10
C ASN A 421 -17.96 -12.66 -3.57
N LEU A 422 -17.37 -13.61 -4.30
CA LEU A 422 -15.99 -13.47 -4.77
C LEU A 422 -15.83 -12.26 -5.68
N LYS A 423 -14.86 -11.40 -5.32
CA LYS A 423 -14.40 -10.21 -6.06
C LYS A 423 -13.06 -10.44 -6.71
N LEU A 424 -12.17 -11.14 -6.01
CA LEU A 424 -10.80 -11.40 -6.45
C LEU A 424 -10.42 -12.85 -6.14
N VAL A 425 -9.99 -13.57 -7.17
CA VAL A 425 -9.32 -14.86 -7.03
C VAL A 425 -7.97 -14.76 -7.72
N ASN A 426 -6.91 -14.89 -6.92
CA ASN A 426 -5.53 -14.87 -7.39
C ASN A 426 -4.96 -16.28 -7.35
N MET A 427 -4.62 -16.84 -8.51
CA MET A 427 -3.97 -18.15 -8.69
C MET A 427 -2.69 -18.04 -9.51
N THR A 428 -2.02 -16.89 -9.45
CA THR A 428 -0.77 -16.68 -10.19
C THR A 428 0.35 -17.58 -9.66
N TYR A 429 1.31 -17.89 -10.53
CA TYR A 429 2.46 -18.73 -10.16
C TYR A 429 2.04 -20.08 -9.59
N ASN A 430 1.23 -20.81 -10.35
CA ASN A 430 0.88 -22.21 -10.14
C ASN A 430 1.28 -23.04 -11.37
N GLU A 431 0.85 -24.29 -11.43
CA GLU A 431 1.20 -25.25 -12.49
C GLU A 431 -0.03 -25.61 -13.35
N ILE A 432 -1.04 -24.74 -13.40
CA ILE A 432 -2.33 -25.00 -14.10
C ILE A 432 -2.09 -24.99 -15.62
N GLU A 433 -2.36 -26.13 -16.27
CA GLU A 433 -2.15 -26.29 -17.72
C GLU A 433 -3.42 -26.04 -18.53
N LYS A 434 -4.60 -26.34 -17.98
CA LYS A 434 -5.87 -26.20 -18.69
C LYS A 434 -7.03 -25.91 -17.74
N LEU A 435 -8.03 -25.23 -18.30
CA LEU A 435 -9.33 -24.98 -17.67
C LEU A 435 -10.43 -25.50 -18.57
N ASP A 436 -10.92 -26.69 -18.29
CA ASP A 436 -11.94 -27.33 -19.16
C ASP A 436 -13.37 -27.10 -18.69
N SER A 437 -13.61 -26.79 -17.41
CA SER A 437 -14.96 -26.52 -16.87
C SER A 437 -14.89 -25.93 -15.46
N ILE A 438 -14.65 -24.66 -15.35
CA ILE A 438 -14.72 -24.00 -14.03
C ILE A 438 -16.10 -23.38 -13.88
N HIS A 439 -16.87 -23.86 -12.89
CA HIS A 439 -18.02 -23.14 -12.38
C HIS A 439 -17.57 -22.17 -11.28
N ILE A 440 -17.05 -21.01 -11.68
CA ILE A 440 -16.75 -19.92 -10.75
C ILE A 440 -17.96 -19.00 -10.72
N ASN A 441 -18.75 -19.11 -9.67
CA ASN A 441 -19.90 -18.23 -9.46
C ASN A 441 -19.46 -16.91 -8.81
N MET A 442 -19.00 -15.98 -9.62
CA MET A 442 -18.66 -14.63 -9.18
C MET A 442 -19.85 -13.69 -9.38
N PHE A 443 -20.74 -13.62 -8.40
CA PHE A 443 -21.97 -12.79 -8.50
C PHE A 443 -21.85 -11.41 -7.89
N HIS A 444 -20.66 -10.99 -7.47
CA HIS A 444 -20.52 -9.67 -6.84
C HIS A 444 -21.05 -8.57 -7.78
N PRO A 445 -21.89 -7.62 -7.31
CA PRO A 445 -22.46 -6.57 -8.15
C PRO A 445 -21.45 -5.72 -8.90
N GLU A 446 -20.24 -5.57 -8.35
CA GLU A 446 -19.14 -4.81 -8.96
C GLU A 446 -18.32 -5.62 -9.97
N GLY A 447 -18.62 -6.91 -10.12
CA GLY A 447 -17.89 -7.83 -10.97
C GLY A 447 -16.65 -8.45 -10.32
N GLY A 448 -16.15 -9.55 -10.90
CA GLY A 448 -15.04 -10.34 -10.41
C GLY A 448 -13.75 -10.16 -11.21
N VAL A 449 -12.63 -10.36 -10.53
CA VAL A 449 -11.27 -10.42 -11.10
C VAL A 449 -10.72 -11.83 -10.88
N LEU A 450 -10.31 -12.49 -11.96
CA LEU A 450 -9.61 -13.77 -11.92
C LEU A 450 -8.21 -13.59 -12.49
N ASP A 451 -7.21 -13.89 -11.69
CA ASP A 451 -5.81 -13.82 -12.11
C ASP A 451 -5.19 -15.23 -12.16
N LEU A 452 -4.91 -15.69 -13.37
CA LEU A 452 -4.30 -16.97 -13.70
C LEU A 452 -2.94 -16.79 -14.39
N SER A 453 -2.34 -15.63 -14.23
CA SER A 453 -1.05 -15.32 -14.85
C SER A 453 0.09 -16.18 -14.30
N ASN A 454 1.14 -16.35 -15.08
CA ASN A 454 2.30 -17.15 -14.68
C ASN A 454 1.92 -18.60 -14.30
N ASN A 455 1.21 -19.27 -15.22
CA ASN A 455 0.87 -20.69 -15.17
C ASN A 455 1.36 -21.39 -16.42
N GLY A 456 0.94 -22.63 -16.64
CA GLY A 456 1.21 -23.41 -17.84
C GLY A 456 0.06 -23.44 -18.83
N LEU A 457 -0.91 -22.55 -18.72
CA LEU A 457 -2.17 -22.62 -19.45
C LEU A 457 -1.97 -22.58 -20.98
N PHE A 458 -2.48 -23.59 -21.65
CA PHE A 458 -2.54 -23.64 -23.11
C PHE A 458 -3.99 -23.72 -23.66
N LYS A 459 -4.96 -24.09 -22.82
CA LYS A 459 -6.37 -24.19 -23.18
C LYS A 459 -7.29 -23.67 -22.09
N ILE A 460 -8.27 -22.86 -22.49
CA ILE A 460 -9.25 -22.27 -21.59
C ILE A 460 -10.64 -22.41 -22.21
N ASN A 461 -11.54 -23.04 -21.48
CA ASN A 461 -12.94 -23.14 -21.81
C ASN A 461 -13.76 -22.86 -20.54
N ILE A 462 -14.19 -21.61 -20.37
CA ILE A 462 -15.05 -21.24 -19.25
C ILE A 462 -16.49 -21.36 -19.74
N PRO A 463 -17.21 -22.42 -19.38
CA PRO A 463 -18.57 -22.65 -19.86
C PRO A 463 -19.53 -21.55 -19.38
N PHE A 464 -20.63 -21.42 -20.07
CA PHE A 464 -21.70 -20.53 -19.70
C PHE A 464 -22.31 -20.97 -18.37
N GLY A 465 -22.09 -20.20 -17.30
CA GLY A 465 -22.77 -20.34 -16.02
C GLY A 465 -23.74 -19.19 -15.83
N GLU A 466 -25.00 -19.47 -15.53
CA GLU A 466 -25.95 -18.43 -15.14
C GLU A 466 -25.39 -17.69 -13.93
N GLY A 467 -25.06 -16.39 -14.10
CA GLY A 467 -24.66 -15.51 -13.02
C GLY A 467 -23.15 -15.20 -12.87
N LEU A 468 -22.28 -15.74 -13.72
CA LEU A 468 -20.86 -15.34 -13.69
C LEU A 468 -20.71 -13.88 -14.14
N ARG A 469 -20.22 -13.01 -13.24
CA ARG A 469 -19.91 -11.62 -13.53
C ARG A 469 -18.39 -11.39 -13.52
N LEU A 470 -17.66 -12.11 -14.35
CA LEU A 470 -16.24 -11.90 -14.55
C LEU A 470 -16.04 -10.62 -15.37
N VAL A 471 -15.36 -9.63 -14.78
CA VAL A 471 -15.07 -8.33 -15.43
C VAL A 471 -13.64 -8.26 -15.93
N THR A 472 -12.72 -8.88 -15.20
CA THR A 472 -11.29 -8.85 -15.55
C THR A 472 -10.69 -10.25 -15.46
N LEU A 473 -10.00 -10.65 -16.52
CA LEU A 473 -9.28 -11.91 -16.62
C LEU A 473 -7.83 -11.66 -17.02
N PHE A 474 -6.90 -12.03 -16.14
CA PHE A 474 -5.47 -12.00 -16.41
C PHE A 474 -4.96 -13.39 -16.75
N LEU A 475 -4.33 -13.51 -17.92
CA LEU A 475 -3.78 -14.74 -18.48
C LEU A 475 -2.33 -14.53 -18.97
N HIS A 476 -1.69 -13.44 -18.55
CA HIS A 476 -0.33 -13.16 -19.03
C HIS A 476 0.69 -14.20 -18.56
N SER A 477 1.76 -14.34 -19.30
CA SER A 477 2.85 -15.28 -18.96
C SER A 477 2.35 -16.73 -18.83
N ASN A 478 1.69 -17.21 -19.89
CA ASN A 478 1.20 -18.58 -20.03
C ASN A 478 1.70 -19.24 -21.33
N ASN A 479 1.21 -20.42 -21.68
CA ASN A 479 1.62 -21.21 -22.84
C ASN A 479 0.61 -21.19 -23.99
N ILE A 480 -0.26 -20.18 -24.06
CA ILE A 480 -1.32 -20.08 -25.08
C ILE A 480 -0.68 -19.83 -26.45
N THR A 481 -0.92 -20.75 -27.40
CA THR A 481 -0.37 -20.65 -28.77
C THR A 481 -1.42 -20.20 -29.78
N ASP A 482 -2.69 -20.53 -29.56
CA ASP A 482 -3.79 -20.26 -30.46
C ASP A 482 -5.02 -19.79 -29.68
N LEU A 483 -5.62 -18.68 -30.08
CA LEU A 483 -6.81 -18.13 -29.42
C LEU A 483 -8.07 -18.98 -29.68
N SER A 484 -8.10 -19.88 -30.62
CA SER A 484 -9.19 -20.86 -30.80
C SER A 484 -9.34 -21.79 -29.59
N LEU A 485 -8.29 -21.93 -28.79
CA LEU A 485 -8.27 -22.70 -27.54
C LEU A 485 -8.73 -21.88 -26.32
N VAL A 486 -9.04 -20.60 -26.50
CA VAL A 486 -9.50 -19.67 -25.45
C VAL A 486 -10.94 -19.27 -25.74
N ASP A 487 -11.91 -20.05 -25.24
CA ASP A 487 -13.35 -19.77 -25.46
C ASP A 487 -13.94 -18.93 -24.31
N LEU A 488 -14.09 -17.63 -24.53
CA LEU A 488 -14.64 -16.65 -23.59
C LEU A 488 -15.89 -15.95 -24.14
N LYS A 489 -16.42 -16.38 -25.29
CA LYS A 489 -17.50 -15.69 -26.01
C LYS A 489 -18.79 -15.51 -25.21
N HIS A 490 -19.00 -16.34 -24.20
CA HIS A 490 -20.19 -16.32 -23.33
C HIS A 490 -20.05 -15.47 -22.07
N GLN A 491 -18.88 -14.86 -21.86
CA GLN A 491 -18.60 -14.01 -20.67
C GLN A 491 -19.06 -12.57 -20.93
N THR A 492 -20.36 -12.33 -20.89
CA THR A 492 -20.99 -11.07 -21.35
C THR A 492 -20.65 -9.82 -20.54
N GLU A 493 -20.09 -9.97 -19.34
CA GLU A 493 -19.66 -8.85 -18.48
C GLU A 493 -18.14 -8.59 -18.57
N LEU A 494 -17.39 -9.44 -19.28
CA LEU A 494 -15.92 -9.36 -19.32
C LEU A 494 -15.45 -8.15 -20.12
N GLN A 495 -14.79 -7.20 -19.44
CA GLN A 495 -14.34 -5.92 -19.98
C GLN A 495 -12.85 -5.88 -20.27
N THR A 496 -12.06 -6.67 -19.53
CA THR A 496 -10.60 -6.66 -19.61
C THR A 496 -10.07 -8.09 -19.75
N VAL A 497 -9.26 -8.31 -20.78
CA VAL A 497 -8.51 -9.55 -20.99
C VAL A 497 -7.05 -9.21 -21.24
N ASP A 498 -6.16 -9.77 -20.43
CA ASP A 498 -4.71 -9.67 -20.60
C ASP A 498 -4.14 -11.03 -21.02
N LEU A 499 -3.70 -11.14 -22.25
CA LEU A 499 -3.05 -12.29 -22.87
C LEU A 499 -1.59 -11.99 -23.21
N SER A 500 -1.01 -10.99 -22.59
CA SER A 500 0.38 -10.62 -22.83
C SER A 500 1.36 -11.71 -22.40
N ASP A 501 2.54 -11.71 -22.98
CA ASP A 501 3.60 -12.67 -22.66
C ASP A 501 3.15 -14.14 -22.79
N ASN A 502 2.54 -14.46 -23.94
CA ASN A 502 2.12 -15.80 -24.34
C ASN A 502 2.87 -16.24 -25.61
N LEU A 503 2.42 -17.32 -26.23
CA LEU A 503 3.05 -17.91 -27.42
C LEU A 503 2.17 -17.80 -28.68
N ILE A 504 1.20 -16.90 -28.69
CA ILE A 504 0.24 -16.70 -29.79
C ILE A 504 1.01 -16.25 -31.04
N TRP A 505 0.80 -16.95 -32.16
CA TRP A 505 1.59 -16.72 -33.37
C TRP A 505 0.79 -16.24 -34.57
N ASP A 506 -0.50 -16.50 -34.63
CA ASP A 506 -1.40 -16.07 -35.71
C ASP A 506 -2.77 -15.66 -35.15
N LEU A 507 -3.43 -14.70 -35.81
CA LEU A 507 -4.76 -14.24 -35.44
C LEU A 507 -5.65 -14.17 -36.68
N ASP A 508 -6.80 -14.83 -36.63
CA ASP A 508 -7.84 -14.70 -37.63
C ASP A 508 -9.25 -14.58 -37.01
N ALA A 509 -10.24 -14.23 -37.81
CA ALA A 509 -11.60 -14.03 -37.35
C ALA A 509 -12.27 -15.31 -36.80
N SER A 510 -11.80 -16.49 -37.14
CA SER A 510 -12.33 -17.77 -36.66
C SER A 510 -11.70 -18.20 -35.33
N SER A 511 -10.48 -17.80 -35.06
CA SER A 511 -9.77 -18.12 -33.83
C SER A 511 -10.20 -17.24 -32.63
N LEU A 512 -10.75 -16.05 -32.89
CA LEU A 512 -11.07 -15.08 -31.85
C LEU A 512 -12.44 -15.36 -31.21
N ARG A 513 -12.44 -16.07 -30.07
CA ARG A 513 -13.66 -16.41 -29.29
C ARG A 513 -13.80 -15.58 -28.03
N LEU A 514 -13.72 -14.24 -28.19
CA LEU A 514 -13.84 -13.27 -27.11
C LEU A 514 -15.25 -12.66 -27.04
N PRO A 515 -15.67 -12.07 -25.91
CA PRO A 515 -16.99 -11.47 -25.76
C PRO A 515 -17.15 -10.22 -26.64
N GLU A 516 -18.18 -10.22 -27.47
CA GLU A 516 -18.39 -9.21 -28.51
C GLU A 516 -18.93 -7.88 -27.94
N SER A 517 -19.77 -7.93 -26.90
CA SER A 517 -20.55 -6.79 -26.42
C SER A 517 -19.92 -6.00 -25.29
N SER A 518 -18.96 -6.56 -24.58
CA SER A 518 -18.46 -5.99 -23.31
C SER A 518 -16.98 -5.68 -23.30
N LEU A 519 -16.17 -6.32 -24.14
CA LEU A 519 -14.73 -6.20 -24.09
C LEU A 519 -14.25 -4.80 -24.47
N GLY A 520 -13.62 -4.09 -23.50
CA GLY A 520 -13.06 -2.76 -23.67
C GLY A 520 -11.54 -2.70 -23.74
N TYR A 521 -10.86 -3.69 -23.18
CA TYR A 521 -9.40 -3.77 -23.12
C TYR A 521 -8.90 -5.16 -23.48
N LEU A 522 -8.00 -5.23 -24.46
CA LEU A 522 -7.33 -6.47 -24.88
C LEU A 522 -5.81 -6.21 -24.99
N ASP A 523 -5.04 -6.97 -24.21
CA ASP A 523 -3.58 -6.94 -24.26
C ASP A 523 -3.04 -8.25 -24.89
N LEU A 524 -2.32 -8.12 -25.99
CA LEU A 524 -1.62 -9.16 -26.71
C LEU A 524 -0.13 -8.85 -26.85
N THR A 525 0.40 -7.99 -26.00
CA THR A 525 1.84 -7.62 -26.04
C THR A 525 2.73 -8.82 -25.72
N CYS A 526 3.98 -8.77 -26.18
CA CYS A 526 4.98 -9.81 -25.91
C CYS A 526 4.54 -11.22 -26.34
N ASN A 527 3.91 -11.33 -27.52
CA ASN A 527 3.56 -12.59 -28.16
C ASN A 527 4.47 -12.89 -29.38
N LYS A 528 4.11 -13.86 -30.17
CA LYS A 528 4.83 -14.24 -31.39
C LYS A 528 4.05 -13.89 -32.66
N ILE A 529 3.05 -13.00 -32.58
CA ILE A 529 2.11 -12.69 -33.66
C ILE A 529 2.87 -12.10 -34.84
N HIS A 530 2.82 -12.81 -35.97
CA HIS A 530 3.44 -12.37 -37.20
C HIS A 530 2.44 -11.96 -38.28
N ARG A 531 1.17 -12.39 -38.12
CA ARG A 531 0.09 -12.10 -39.03
C ARG A 531 -1.21 -11.88 -38.27
N ILE A 532 -2.02 -10.93 -38.76
CA ILE A 532 -3.41 -10.69 -38.34
C ILE A 532 -4.27 -10.66 -39.60
N GLY A 533 -5.18 -11.59 -39.72
CA GLY A 533 -6.06 -11.67 -40.89
C GLY A 533 -7.05 -10.51 -40.97
N PRO A 534 -7.68 -10.28 -42.15
CA PRO A 534 -8.70 -9.27 -42.29
C PRO A 534 -9.93 -9.60 -41.45
N SER A 535 -10.64 -8.56 -40.98
CA SER A 535 -11.85 -8.67 -40.15
C SER A 535 -11.69 -9.46 -38.83
N THR A 536 -10.45 -9.69 -38.38
CA THR A 536 -10.17 -10.44 -37.14
C THR A 536 -10.90 -9.85 -35.94
N PHE A 537 -10.89 -8.52 -35.80
CA PHE A 537 -11.50 -7.85 -34.65
C PHE A 537 -12.91 -7.30 -34.94
N LYS A 538 -13.52 -7.64 -36.08
CA LYS A 538 -14.79 -7.03 -36.56
C LYS A 538 -15.93 -7.04 -35.57
N ARG A 539 -15.96 -8.06 -34.70
CA ARG A 539 -17.03 -8.22 -33.71
C ARG A 539 -16.80 -7.48 -32.40
N LEU A 540 -15.61 -6.87 -32.20
CA LEU A 540 -15.22 -6.19 -30.96
C LEU A 540 -15.46 -4.67 -31.05
N ALA A 541 -16.66 -4.24 -31.43
CA ALA A 541 -16.98 -2.84 -31.69
C ALA A 541 -16.74 -1.91 -30.47
N HIS A 542 -16.89 -2.42 -29.26
CA HIS A 542 -16.70 -1.66 -28.00
C HIS A 542 -15.29 -1.65 -27.46
N LEU A 543 -14.34 -2.30 -28.16
CA LEU A 543 -12.93 -2.32 -27.73
C LEU A 543 -12.36 -0.90 -27.78
N LYS A 544 -11.85 -0.42 -26.63
CA LYS A 544 -11.27 0.93 -26.45
C LYS A 544 -9.76 0.92 -26.53
N THR A 545 -9.14 -0.15 -26.09
CA THR A 545 -7.67 -0.31 -26.07
C THR A 545 -7.29 -1.68 -26.60
N LEU A 546 -6.44 -1.68 -27.60
CA LEU A 546 -5.82 -2.89 -28.19
C LEU A 546 -4.28 -2.72 -28.15
N ARG A 547 -3.59 -3.66 -27.50
CA ARG A 547 -2.15 -3.67 -27.40
C ARG A 547 -1.57 -4.87 -28.13
N LEU A 548 -0.73 -4.61 -29.11
CA LEU A 548 -0.05 -5.59 -29.98
C LEU A 548 1.47 -5.33 -30.00
N GLY A 549 1.97 -4.58 -29.03
CA GLY A 549 3.40 -4.27 -28.91
C GLY A 549 4.27 -5.52 -28.65
N HIS A 550 5.57 -5.43 -28.96
CA HIS A 550 6.51 -6.54 -28.76
C HIS A 550 6.07 -7.85 -29.44
N ASN A 551 5.64 -7.76 -30.70
CA ASN A 551 5.27 -8.90 -31.54
C ASN A 551 6.21 -9.01 -32.77
N ARG A 552 5.80 -9.76 -33.80
CA ARG A 552 6.60 -10.02 -35.01
C ARG A 552 5.90 -9.52 -36.26
N LEU A 553 4.97 -8.56 -36.15
CA LEU A 553 4.23 -8.01 -37.27
C LEU A 553 5.16 -7.29 -38.24
N THR A 554 5.08 -7.64 -39.53
CA THR A 554 5.85 -6.99 -40.61
C THR A 554 4.99 -6.03 -41.43
N GLN A 555 3.71 -6.27 -41.47
CA GLN A 555 2.72 -5.44 -42.16
C GLN A 555 1.36 -5.54 -41.50
N ILE A 556 0.50 -4.57 -41.75
CA ILE A 556 -0.91 -4.57 -41.37
C ILE A 556 -1.74 -4.65 -42.64
N GLU A 557 -2.51 -5.72 -42.79
CA GLU A 557 -3.39 -5.93 -43.96
C GLU A 557 -4.59 -4.98 -43.94
N TYR A 558 -5.13 -4.66 -45.10
CA TYR A 558 -6.37 -3.91 -45.20
C TYR A 558 -7.53 -4.68 -44.54
N GLY A 559 -8.35 -3.98 -43.75
CA GLY A 559 -9.45 -4.57 -43.00
C GLY A 559 -9.06 -5.27 -41.69
N THR A 560 -7.77 -5.28 -41.30
CA THR A 560 -7.32 -5.88 -40.02
C THR A 560 -8.09 -5.32 -38.83
N PHE A 561 -8.32 -4.01 -38.80
CA PHE A 561 -9.02 -3.32 -37.70
C PHE A 561 -10.48 -2.96 -38.04
N GLU A 562 -11.06 -3.58 -39.08
CA GLU A 562 -12.45 -3.40 -39.44
C GLU A 562 -13.36 -3.66 -38.24
N GLY A 563 -14.33 -2.75 -37.98
CA GLY A 563 -15.32 -2.87 -36.92
C GLY A 563 -14.92 -2.29 -35.54
N LEU A 564 -13.67 -1.91 -35.33
CA LEU A 564 -13.21 -1.33 -34.06
C LEU A 564 -13.62 0.15 -33.92
N THR A 565 -14.90 0.43 -33.89
CA THR A 565 -15.45 1.79 -33.96
C THR A 565 -15.15 2.64 -32.73
N ASP A 566 -15.02 2.05 -31.55
CA ASP A 566 -14.78 2.72 -30.28
C ASP A 566 -13.31 2.76 -29.88
N LEU A 567 -12.39 2.21 -30.70
CA LEU A 567 -10.98 2.11 -30.38
C LEU A 567 -10.34 3.47 -30.21
N ALA A 568 -9.84 3.75 -29.01
CA ALA A 568 -9.18 5.01 -28.65
C ALA A 568 -7.65 4.88 -28.59
N ASN A 569 -7.15 3.70 -28.21
CA ASN A 569 -5.71 3.46 -28.04
C ASN A 569 -5.30 2.20 -28.81
N LEU A 570 -4.33 2.34 -29.71
CA LEU A 570 -3.73 1.24 -30.45
C LEU A 570 -2.19 1.25 -30.25
N ASP A 571 -1.66 0.16 -29.73
CA ASP A 571 -0.21 -0.02 -29.54
C ASP A 571 0.32 -1.10 -30.47
N LEU A 572 1.14 -0.70 -31.44
CA LEU A 572 1.85 -1.53 -32.39
C LEU A 572 3.38 -1.42 -32.20
N SER A 573 3.84 -0.91 -31.06
CA SER A 573 5.26 -0.66 -30.78
C SER A 573 6.08 -1.96 -30.72
N TYR A 574 7.38 -1.83 -30.96
CA TYR A 574 8.31 -2.97 -30.89
C TYR A 574 7.88 -4.15 -31.77
N ASN A 575 7.55 -3.85 -33.05
CA ASN A 575 7.30 -4.83 -34.10
C ASN A 575 8.35 -4.67 -35.21
N ARG A 576 8.07 -5.19 -36.42
CA ARG A 576 8.94 -5.10 -37.61
C ARG A 576 8.20 -4.47 -38.79
N ILE A 577 7.24 -3.57 -38.49
CA ILE A 577 6.38 -2.93 -39.50
C ILE A 577 7.26 -1.97 -40.32
N GLN A 578 7.32 -2.18 -41.65
CA GLN A 578 8.07 -1.34 -42.56
C GLN A 578 7.21 -0.23 -43.19
N TYR A 579 5.94 -0.51 -43.38
CA TYR A 579 4.99 0.38 -44.02
C TYR A 579 3.61 0.26 -43.32
N LEU A 580 2.96 1.39 -43.18
CA LEU A 580 1.60 1.47 -42.64
C LEU A 580 0.74 2.31 -43.59
N ASP A 581 -0.22 1.67 -44.26
CA ASP A 581 -1.17 2.33 -45.16
C ASP A 581 -2.18 3.14 -44.34
N SER A 582 -2.39 4.39 -44.72
CA SER A 582 -3.37 5.29 -44.09
C SER A 582 -4.80 4.73 -44.08
N LYS A 583 -5.14 3.88 -45.02
CA LYS A 583 -6.49 3.32 -45.16
C LYS A 583 -6.91 2.46 -43.95
N PHE A 584 -5.96 1.88 -43.20
CA PHE A 584 -6.31 1.10 -42.02
C PHE A 584 -7.00 1.95 -40.93
N LEU A 585 -6.75 3.28 -40.92
CA LEU A 585 -7.38 4.19 -39.96
C LEU A 585 -8.79 4.60 -40.33
N MET A 586 -9.28 4.29 -41.53
CA MET A 586 -10.64 4.69 -41.97
C MET A 586 -11.72 4.14 -41.06
N ASP A 587 -11.48 2.95 -40.48
CA ASP A 587 -12.38 2.29 -39.55
C ASP A 587 -12.25 2.78 -38.11
N LEU A 588 -11.07 3.36 -37.75
CA LEU A 588 -10.74 3.74 -36.37
C LEU A 588 -11.12 5.21 -36.05
N LYS A 589 -12.42 5.51 -36.16
CA LYS A 589 -12.95 6.89 -36.06
C LYS A 589 -12.77 7.55 -34.69
N CYS A 590 -12.57 6.75 -33.62
CA CYS A 590 -12.42 7.20 -32.25
C CYS A 590 -10.95 7.18 -31.77
N LEU A 591 -10.00 6.82 -32.64
CA LEU A 591 -8.59 6.69 -32.26
C LEU A 591 -8.02 8.02 -31.77
N ARG A 592 -7.34 8.00 -30.63
CA ARG A 592 -6.67 9.15 -29.99
C ARG A 592 -5.18 8.96 -29.84
N VAL A 593 -4.76 7.70 -29.61
CA VAL A 593 -3.35 7.37 -29.41
C VAL A 593 -2.99 6.20 -30.31
N LEU A 594 -1.96 6.40 -31.14
CA LEU A 594 -1.32 5.36 -31.93
C LEU A 594 0.16 5.29 -31.54
N SER A 595 0.62 4.16 -31.05
CA SER A 595 2.05 3.92 -30.83
C SER A 595 2.57 2.96 -31.90
N VAL A 596 3.52 3.43 -32.68
CA VAL A 596 4.29 2.64 -33.66
C VAL A 596 5.79 2.69 -33.36
N ARG A 597 6.12 3.05 -32.12
CA ARG A 597 7.50 3.15 -31.64
C ARG A 597 8.29 1.88 -31.92
N SER A 598 9.58 2.02 -32.23
CA SER A 598 10.52 0.88 -32.40
C SER A 598 9.99 -0.13 -33.42
N ASN A 599 9.74 0.36 -34.62
CA ASN A 599 9.48 -0.44 -35.81
C ASN A 599 10.55 -0.12 -36.90
N ASP A 600 10.40 -0.69 -38.09
CA ASP A 600 11.33 -0.51 -39.20
C ASP A 600 10.78 0.47 -40.24
N MET A 601 9.91 1.41 -39.89
CA MET A 601 9.22 2.31 -40.82
C MET A 601 10.16 3.38 -41.38
N ASN A 602 10.19 3.50 -42.67
CA ASN A 602 10.85 4.59 -43.40
C ASN A 602 9.86 5.74 -43.71
N VAL A 603 8.61 5.39 -43.94
CA VAL A 603 7.50 6.28 -44.32
C VAL A 603 6.26 5.83 -43.60
N LEU A 604 5.45 6.81 -43.19
CA LEU A 604 4.13 6.61 -42.66
C LEU A 604 3.13 7.34 -43.61
N ASP A 605 2.22 6.60 -44.24
CA ASP A 605 1.25 7.22 -45.12
C ASP A 605 0.15 7.95 -44.32
N MET A 606 0.06 9.26 -44.47
CA MET A 606 -0.87 10.13 -43.73
C MET A 606 -2.11 10.54 -44.57
N GLY A 607 -2.27 10.01 -45.81
CA GLY A 607 -3.24 10.52 -46.77
C GLY A 607 -4.69 10.51 -46.35
N SER A 608 -5.12 9.54 -45.50
CA SER A 608 -6.54 9.43 -45.05
C SER A 608 -6.80 9.97 -43.63
N TRP A 609 -5.78 10.55 -42.98
CA TRP A 609 -5.88 10.92 -41.55
C TRP A 609 -6.55 12.27 -41.31
N TYR A 610 -6.78 13.05 -42.37
CA TYR A 610 -7.33 14.40 -42.32
C TYR A 610 -8.83 14.49 -41.94
N GLY A 611 -9.48 13.37 -41.66
CA GLY A 611 -10.89 13.31 -41.31
C GLY A 611 -11.20 12.86 -39.90
N HIS A 612 -10.19 12.69 -39.03
CA HIS A 612 -10.41 12.17 -37.68
C HIS A 612 -11.24 13.11 -36.81
N LYS A 613 -12.11 12.49 -35.99
CA LYS A 613 -13.03 13.16 -35.08
C LYS A 613 -12.36 13.78 -33.85
N PHE A 614 -11.20 13.23 -33.46
CA PHE A 614 -10.47 13.57 -32.22
C PHE A 614 -9.02 13.94 -32.51
N ASP A 615 -8.36 14.61 -31.57
CA ASP A 615 -6.93 14.89 -31.61
C ASP A 615 -6.16 13.57 -31.55
N LEU A 616 -5.39 13.26 -32.61
CA LEU A 616 -4.63 12.02 -32.71
C LEU A 616 -3.18 12.25 -32.28
N ARG A 617 -2.67 11.46 -31.37
CA ARG A 617 -1.28 11.45 -30.94
C ARG A 617 -0.61 10.21 -31.48
N ILE A 618 0.52 10.39 -32.16
CA ILE A 618 1.26 9.31 -32.80
C ILE A 618 2.67 9.26 -32.23
N ASN A 619 3.02 8.15 -31.59
CA ASN A 619 4.39 7.92 -31.16
C ASN A 619 5.14 7.14 -32.24
N VAL A 620 6.10 7.80 -32.90
CA VAL A 620 6.96 7.25 -33.97
C VAL A 620 8.41 7.03 -33.52
N ASP A 621 8.69 7.15 -32.24
CA ASP A 621 10.04 7.05 -31.68
C ASP A 621 10.77 5.79 -32.15
N ASN A 622 12.09 5.90 -32.38
CA ASN A 622 12.94 4.80 -32.81
C ASN A 622 12.48 4.08 -34.10
N ASN A 623 12.00 4.84 -35.11
CA ASN A 623 11.76 4.38 -36.48
C ASN A 623 12.82 4.97 -37.45
N ASN A 624 12.85 4.49 -38.65
CA ASN A 624 13.82 4.95 -39.69
C ASN A 624 13.21 6.07 -40.58
N LEU A 625 12.37 6.94 -40.03
CA LEU A 625 11.70 8.01 -40.77
C LEU A 625 12.69 9.01 -41.33
N THR A 626 12.55 9.36 -42.63
CA THR A 626 13.43 10.33 -43.28
C THR A 626 13.04 11.76 -42.96
N CYS A 627 14.03 12.69 -42.95
CA CYS A 627 13.80 14.10 -42.70
C CYS A 627 12.95 14.72 -43.83
N GLU A 628 13.10 14.26 -45.09
CA GLU A 628 12.31 14.63 -46.23
C GLU A 628 10.81 14.36 -46.00
N TRP A 629 10.49 13.12 -45.59
CA TRP A 629 9.14 12.72 -45.27
C TRP A 629 8.55 13.58 -44.13
N LEU A 630 9.30 13.74 -43.02
CA LEU A 630 8.86 14.49 -41.87
C LEU A 630 8.62 15.96 -42.21
N GLY A 631 9.52 16.58 -42.99
CA GLY A 631 9.37 17.96 -43.45
C GLY A 631 8.16 18.16 -44.38
N LYS A 632 7.83 17.16 -45.22
CA LYS A 632 6.62 17.17 -46.03
C LYS A 632 5.36 17.12 -45.16
N VAL A 633 5.29 16.18 -44.24
CA VAL A 633 4.14 16.02 -43.36
C VAL A 633 3.88 17.28 -42.52
N LEU A 634 4.91 17.86 -41.93
CA LEU A 634 4.76 19.06 -41.10
C LEU A 634 4.37 20.29 -41.93
N ARG A 635 4.87 20.42 -43.17
CA ARG A 635 4.42 21.50 -44.10
C ARG A 635 2.95 21.37 -44.48
N ASP A 636 2.49 20.12 -44.73
CA ASP A 636 1.09 19.87 -45.08
C ASP A 636 0.16 20.21 -43.92
N PHE A 637 0.59 20.01 -42.66
CA PHE A 637 -0.13 20.44 -41.48
C PHE A 637 -0.17 21.98 -41.31
N ASN A 638 0.96 22.64 -41.52
CA ASN A 638 1.08 24.10 -41.31
C ASN A 638 0.38 24.93 -42.41
N ASN A 639 0.22 24.39 -43.63
CA ASN A 639 -0.39 25.10 -44.75
C ASN A 639 -1.93 25.20 -44.71
N GLY A 640 -2.56 24.80 -43.61
CA GLY A 640 -3.97 25.13 -43.33
C GLY A 640 -4.99 24.42 -44.23
N TYR A 641 -4.63 23.39 -44.99
CA TYR A 641 -5.56 22.62 -45.81
C TYR A 641 -6.58 21.81 -44.99
N THR A 642 -6.52 21.88 -43.66
CA THR A 642 -7.44 21.16 -42.83
C THR A 642 -8.03 22.02 -41.73
N ARG A 643 -9.37 22.10 -41.69
CA ARG A 643 -10.14 22.35 -40.45
C ARG A 643 -10.05 21.16 -39.49
N ALA A 644 -9.05 20.29 -39.65
CA ALA A 644 -8.83 19.10 -38.88
C ALA A 644 -8.13 19.43 -37.55
N ARG A 645 -8.42 18.66 -36.53
CA ARG A 645 -7.81 18.80 -35.23
C ARG A 645 -6.33 18.39 -35.28
N PRO A 646 -5.48 18.93 -34.40
CA PRO A 646 -4.04 18.71 -34.46
C PRO A 646 -3.67 17.22 -34.33
N ILE A 647 -2.78 16.77 -35.21
CA ILE A 647 -2.06 15.49 -35.03
C ILE A 647 -0.73 15.85 -34.37
N VAL A 648 -0.44 15.19 -33.26
CA VAL A 648 0.80 15.39 -32.52
C VAL A 648 1.71 14.18 -32.75
N ILE A 649 2.86 14.42 -33.38
CA ILE A 649 3.90 13.41 -33.60
C ILE A 649 4.90 13.49 -32.45
N ILE A 650 5.22 12.36 -31.83
CA ILE A 650 6.10 12.27 -30.67
C ILE A 650 7.25 11.31 -31.01
N GLY A 651 8.47 11.75 -30.71
CA GLY A 651 9.68 10.93 -30.87
C GLY A 651 10.23 10.91 -32.30
N GLY A 652 11.32 10.20 -32.51
CA GLY A 652 12.03 10.02 -33.76
C GLY A 652 13.39 9.35 -33.53
N LYS A 653 14.18 9.13 -34.61
CA LYS A 653 15.51 8.53 -34.54
C LYS A 653 16.43 9.22 -35.54
N GLY A 654 17.62 9.57 -35.13
CA GLY A 654 18.63 10.16 -35.97
C GLY A 654 19.34 11.32 -35.29
N LYS A 655 20.34 11.88 -35.97
CA LYS A 655 21.11 13.05 -35.52
C LYS A 655 20.51 14.36 -36.05
N ASN A 656 19.78 14.28 -37.17
CA ASN A 656 19.11 15.42 -37.77
C ASN A 656 17.71 15.62 -37.15
N THR A 657 17.20 16.82 -37.21
CA THR A 657 15.87 17.13 -36.68
C THR A 657 15.09 18.00 -37.64
N VAL A 658 13.78 17.83 -37.72
CA VAL A 658 12.84 18.74 -38.36
C VAL A 658 11.82 19.17 -37.31
N GLU A 659 11.75 20.46 -37.02
CA GLU A 659 10.93 21.02 -35.90
C GLU A 659 11.14 20.30 -34.56
N GLY A 660 12.41 19.97 -34.26
CA GLY A 660 12.78 19.29 -33.01
C GLY A 660 12.50 17.77 -32.96
N ILE A 661 11.94 17.18 -34.02
CA ILE A 661 11.69 15.74 -34.12
C ILE A 661 12.90 15.07 -34.80
N PRO A 662 13.60 14.12 -34.16
CA PRO A 662 14.74 13.43 -34.76
C PRO A 662 14.35 12.62 -36.00
N CYS A 663 15.22 12.65 -37.04
CA CYS A 663 15.01 11.96 -38.31
C CYS A 663 16.34 11.54 -38.97
N ILE A 664 16.27 10.70 -40.00
CA ILE A 664 17.44 10.18 -40.76
C ILE A 664 17.54 11.00 -42.06
N ALA A 665 18.74 11.55 -42.34
CA ALA A 665 19.00 12.21 -43.61
C ALA A 665 18.85 11.23 -44.79
N SER A 666 18.13 11.62 -45.85
CA SER A 666 18.14 10.86 -47.09
C SER A 666 19.50 11.01 -47.78
N GLU A 667 19.93 10.03 -48.56
CA GLU A 667 21.22 10.06 -49.30
C GLU A 667 21.35 11.26 -50.24
N SER A 668 20.25 11.94 -50.58
CA SER A 668 20.19 13.14 -51.39
C SER A 668 20.42 14.45 -50.63
N GLU A 669 20.42 14.49 -49.31
CA GLU A 669 20.42 15.71 -48.49
C GLU A 669 21.79 16.10 -47.90
N SER A 670 22.92 15.60 -48.43
CA SER A 670 24.26 15.95 -47.93
C SER A 670 24.68 17.42 -48.21
N LEU A 671 23.82 18.27 -48.75
CA LEU A 671 24.13 19.66 -49.13
C LEU A 671 22.99 20.61 -48.80
N ILE A 672 22.59 20.83 -47.56
CA ILE A 672 21.90 22.05 -47.15
C ILE A 672 22.37 22.44 -45.74
N ASP A 673 23.11 23.56 -45.75
CA ASP A 673 23.64 24.24 -44.58
C ASP A 673 22.53 24.79 -43.69
N GLY A 674 22.71 24.61 -42.40
CA GLY A 674 21.72 24.94 -41.39
C GLY A 674 21.67 26.43 -41.08
N SER A 675 20.50 26.92 -40.85
CA SER A 675 20.22 27.93 -39.82
C SER A 675 18.75 28.33 -39.83
N GLN A 676 18.00 27.76 -38.94
CA GLN A 676 16.93 28.38 -38.14
C GLN A 676 16.21 27.31 -37.32
N TYR A 677 16.59 27.22 -36.05
CA TYR A 677 15.95 26.31 -35.12
C TYR A 677 15.07 27.09 -34.16
N ILE A 678 13.82 26.69 -34.07
CA ILE A 678 12.95 27.03 -32.93
C ILE A 678 12.92 25.84 -31.99
N MET A 679 13.37 26.06 -30.78
CA MET A 679 13.42 25.03 -29.71
C MET A 679 11.99 24.58 -29.35
N ALA A 680 11.75 23.29 -29.46
CA ALA A 680 10.53 22.69 -28.92
C ALA A 680 10.59 22.65 -27.37
N ASP A 681 9.48 23.03 -26.75
CA ASP A 681 9.32 23.21 -25.31
C ASP A 681 9.62 21.88 -24.55
N GLU A 682 10.65 21.86 -23.71
CA GLU A 682 11.01 20.74 -22.83
C GLU A 682 9.84 20.24 -21.96
N ARG A 683 8.80 21.07 -21.77
CA ARG A 683 7.58 20.69 -21.03
C ARG A 683 6.78 19.59 -21.71
N LEU A 684 6.86 19.45 -23.05
CA LEU A 684 6.17 18.39 -23.80
C LEU A 684 6.84 17.02 -23.66
N LEU A 685 8.18 16.99 -23.54
CA LEU A 685 8.94 15.75 -23.33
C LEU A 685 8.69 15.17 -21.92
N VAL A 686 8.63 16.04 -20.93
CA VAL A 686 8.31 15.68 -19.52
C VAL A 686 6.87 15.18 -19.40
N THR A 687 5.95 15.68 -20.23
CA THR A 687 4.54 15.26 -20.19
C THR A 687 4.34 13.87 -20.80
N SER A 688 5.11 13.48 -21.82
CA SER A 688 5.02 12.14 -22.43
C SER A 688 5.64 11.05 -21.54
N GLN A 689 6.74 11.35 -20.85
CA GLN A 689 7.28 10.46 -19.81
C GLN A 689 6.32 10.30 -18.64
N LYS A 690 5.67 11.38 -18.19
CA LYS A 690 4.64 11.33 -17.14
C LYS A 690 3.40 10.54 -17.54
N ILE A 691 3.01 10.52 -18.80
CA ILE A 691 1.87 9.72 -19.28
C ILE A 691 2.26 8.22 -19.32
N LEU A 692 3.48 7.89 -19.71
CA LEU A 692 3.99 6.51 -19.68
C LEU A 692 4.18 6.00 -18.23
N GLU A 693 4.65 6.88 -17.34
CA GLU A 693 4.70 6.63 -15.90
C GLU A 693 3.28 6.54 -15.32
N ALA A 694 2.35 7.40 -15.71
CA ALA A 694 0.96 7.35 -15.24
C ALA A 694 0.24 6.05 -15.65
N VAL A 695 0.55 5.48 -16.82
CA VAL A 695 0.00 4.17 -17.22
C VAL A 695 0.65 3.02 -16.43
N ARG A 696 1.97 3.11 -16.15
CA ARG A 696 2.65 2.19 -15.21
C ARG A 696 2.17 2.39 -13.77
N GLU A 697 1.97 3.65 -13.36
CA GLU A 697 1.41 4.01 -12.07
C GLU A 697 -0.06 3.62 -11.96
N GLN A 698 -0.90 3.70 -13.00
CA GLN A 698 -2.29 3.21 -12.95
C GLN A 698 -2.35 1.72 -12.64
N ASN A 699 -1.47 0.90 -13.20
CA ASN A 699 -1.37 -0.53 -12.84
C ASN A 699 -0.81 -0.73 -11.42
N TYR A 700 0.15 0.11 -10.99
CA TYR A 700 0.66 0.11 -9.62
C TYR A 700 -0.37 0.68 -8.64
N TYR A 701 -1.05 1.79 -8.99
CA TYR A 701 -2.11 2.41 -8.17
C TYR A 701 -3.38 1.56 -8.15
N PHE A 702 -3.71 0.83 -9.21
CA PHE A 702 -4.81 -0.14 -9.21
C PHE A 702 -4.52 -1.28 -8.22
N ARG A 703 -3.28 -1.81 -8.21
CA ARG A 703 -2.85 -2.78 -7.19
C ARG A 703 -2.85 -2.17 -5.78
N LYS A 704 -2.41 -0.93 -5.64
CA LYS A 704 -2.35 -0.21 -4.36
C LYS A 704 -3.73 0.29 -3.91
N PHE A 705 -4.61 0.64 -4.83
CA PHE A 705 -6.01 1.00 -4.60
C PHE A 705 -6.80 -0.23 -4.14
N MET A 706 -6.58 -1.39 -4.75
CA MET A 706 -7.18 -2.66 -4.31
C MET A 706 -6.70 -3.04 -2.90
N LEU A 707 -5.41 -2.86 -2.59
CA LEU A 707 -4.89 -3.07 -1.24
C LEU A 707 -5.45 -2.06 -0.22
N ARG A 708 -5.65 -0.79 -0.61
CA ARG A 708 -6.30 0.22 0.23
C ARG A 708 -7.79 -0.02 0.39
N ALA A 709 -8.51 -0.36 -0.67
CA ALA A 709 -9.93 -0.70 -0.59
C ALA A 709 -10.17 -1.89 0.34
N ILE A 710 -9.25 -2.86 0.37
CA ILE A 710 -9.26 -3.96 1.33
C ILE A 710 -9.04 -3.42 2.77
N GLN A 711 -8.09 -2.51 2.97
CA GLN A 711 -7.83 -1.90 4.28
C GLN A 711 -8.99 -1.01 4.75
N ASP A 712 -9.56 -0.19 3.87
CA ASP A 712 -10.66 0.72 4.19
C ASP A 712 -11.97 -0.05 4.48
N GLU A 713 -12.20 -1.19 3.83
CA GLU A 713 -13.39 -2.01 4.05
C GLU A 713 -13.27 -2.89 5.30
N VAL A 714 -12.05 -3.32 5.64
CA VAL A 714 -11.73 -3.93 6.95
C VAL A 714 -11.98 -2.90 8.06
N GLU A 715 -11.59 -1.65 7.86
CA GLU A 715 -11.79 -0.58 8.83
C GLU A 715 -13.27 -0.14 8.95
N LYS A 716 -14.04 -0.20 7.85
CA LYS A 716 -15.48 0.04 7.81
C LYS A 716 -16.26 -1.10 8.48
N SER A 717 -15.93 -2.35 8.22
CA SER A 717 -16.49 -3.52 8.89
C SER A 717 -16.20 -3.48 10.41
N ARG A 718 -15.05 -2.95 10.80
CA ARG A 718 -14.67 -2.70 12.20
C ARG A 718 -15.56 -1.66 12.88
N LYS A 719 -15.99 -0.62 12.15
CA LYS A 719 -16.92 0.41 12.66
C LYS A 719 -18.36 -0.12 12.75
N GLU A 720 -18.77 -0.98 11.82
CA GLU A 720 -20.10 -1.60 11.84
C GLU A 720 -20.26 -2.62 12.96
N VAL A 721 -19.21 -3.38 13.30
CA VAL A 721 -19.20 -4.30 14.46
C VAL A 721 -19.21 -3.54 15.79
N ASN A 722 -18.66 -2.34 15.85
CA ASN A 722 -18.69 -1.50 17.07
C ASN A 722 -20.02 -0.74 17.26
N THR A 723 -20.96 -0.81 16.31
CA THR A 723 -22.30 -0.18 16.40
C THR A 723 -23.42 -1.18 16.70
N ILE A 724 -23.09 -2.46 16.83
CA ILE A 724 -23.97 -3.53 17.32
C ILE A 724 -23.50 -3.96 18.72
#